data_8d0766eabf653eeea41d1f3ef1e8f8f1
#
_entry.id   8d0766eabf653eeea41d1f3ef1e8f8f1
#
_cell.length_a   1.000
_cell.length_b   1.000
_cell.length_c   1.000
_cell.angle_alpha   90.00
_cell.angle_beta   90.00
_cell.angle_gamma   90.00
#
_symmetry.space_group_name_H-M   'P 1'
#
loop_
_entity.id
_entity.type
_entity.pdbx_description
1 polymer ?
#
loop_
_entity_poly.entity_id
_entity_poly.type
_entity_poly.pdbx_seq_one_letter_code
_entity_poly.pdbx_strand_id
1 'polypeptide(L)'
;MIVPMKKITLYAMKRERKPLLRQLQKTGLMMIIDETEGAKRDDNLKHSEADRARVGEALKFAGGFAQIKKSPIAAEKDKVDYDFLMAQSTADNETVDRLLWIREKLQINEQNLISINEKADALTPWLDMNVSFDEIEDTKLSKVKTGYIPERHMSKIPEIEQAGGVVGVYSSGKPGVAVMIVAHCSESNAVFEAAQQLGFTEVHLPKEPFTAAERHRELTLEAEEISKETDELKAEAETLSKKIEELQLLHDRESTRVKLNEVSFAETDNVFYVEGWTRADKVDELEKAVKKVTDLAYVESRDPNDDEKPPTLTENNKIISQFEAITDMFSRPDPRDVVDPNTVMGIWYWIIFGMMMGDAGYGLMMIVLVGGFKLLTKNNGKLVNIIFYSGFSTVFWGIMFGSYFGESLFPAVILSPLDDIMTTLGICLGIGVLHIFSGIAMKMYIDFKEGRPWDAILDQLTSIVLVTGLLMLFSEKLKSVGKILSIISVAVIILTGGRTKKGIGKFTGGFLVLYNVLAGLGGDILSYARILALMLSGGIVAMVMNILAGMVMPNANSGVFGWIIGLISGILIYIIGHVFNLVLNLLSAYVHDSRLQYLEFFGKFYEGGGYAFKPLSPDTKYVAVEEKKEAEQ
;
A
#
# COMPACT_ATOMS: atom_id res chain seq x y z
N MET A 1 -12.35 -0.54 -23.95
CA MET A 1 -13.73 -1.02 -24.30
C MET A 1 -14.27 -1.80 -23.10
N ILE A 2 -15.52 -1.56 -22.70
CA ILE A 2 -16.18 -2.31 -21.62
C ILE A 2 -16.63 -3.66 -22.20
N VAL A 3 -16.25 -4.76 -21.52
CA VAL A 3 -16.57 -6.12 -21.94
C VAL A 3 -17.97 -6.49 -21.43
N PRO A 4 -18.89 -6.96 -22.32
CA PRO A 4 -20.21 -7.40 -21.87
C PRO A 4 -20.12 -8.66 -21.02
N MET A 5 -20.92 -8.70 -19.95
CA MET A 5 -20.96 -9.82 -19.00
C MET A 5 -22.28 -10.58 -19.11
N LYS A 6 -22.24 -11.89 -18.86
CA LYS A 6 -23.42 -12.74 -18.72
C LYS A 6 -23.50 -13.31 -17.31
N LYS A 7 -24.71 -13.43 -16.80
CA LYS A 7 -24.96 -14.16 -15.56
C LYS A 7 -24.99 -15.65 -15.87
N ILE A 8 -24.27 -16.39 -15.05
CA ILE A 8 -24.15 -17.84 -15.17
C ILE A 8 -24.68 -18.49 -13.89
N THR A 9 -25.50 -19.52 -14.08
CA THR A 9 -25.87 -20.44 -13.00
C THR A 9 -25.37 -21.83 -13.39
N LEU A 10 -24.47 -22.37 -12.60
CA LEU A 10 -23.88 -23.70 -12.79
C LEU A 10 -24.57 -24.69 -11.84
N TYR A 11 -25.25 -25.67 -12.38
CA TYR A 11 -25.87 -26.78 -11.67
C TYR A 11 -25.04 -28.04 -11.85
N ALA A 12 -24.74 -28.77 -10.77
CA ALA A 12 -24.08 -30.06 -10.86
C ALA A 12 -24.37 -30.96 -9.65
N MET A 13 -23.98 -32.23 -9.74
CA MET A 13 -24.13 -33.16 -8.63
C MET A 13 -23.20 -32.77 -7.47
N LYS A 14 -23.69 -32.88 -6.24
CA LYS A 14 -22.93 -32.52 -5.02
C LYS A 14 -21.55 -33.18 -4.93
N ARG A 15 -21.41 -34.42 -5.38
CA ARG A 15 -20.12 -35.14 -5.42
C ARG A 15 -19.08 -34.50 -6.35
N GLU A 16 -19.52 -33.79 -7.39
CA GLU A 16 -18.65 -33.14 -8.39
C GLU A 16 -18.27 -31.72 -8.00
N ARG A 17 -18.77 -31.20 -6.87
CA ARG A 17 -18.55 -29.81 -6.43
C ARG A 17 -17.06 -29.46 -6.36
N LYS A 18 -16.27 -30.24 -5.60
CA LYS A 18 -14.84 -29.93 -5.40
C LYS A 18 -14.03 -29.97 -6.71
N PRO A 19 -14.15 -30.98 -7.57
CA PRO A 19 -13.48 -30.99 -8.87
C PRO A 19 -13.88 -29.81 -9.76
N LEU A 20 -15.18 -29.47 -9.82
CA LEU A 20 -15.68 -28.35 -10.63
C LEU A 20 -15.16 -27.01 -10.13
N LEU A 21 -15.24 -26.72 -8.84
CA LEU A 21 -14.71 -25.48 -8.28
C LEU A 21 -13.19 -25.34 -8.49
N ARG A 22 -12.43 -26.45 -8.40
CA ARG A 22 -11.00 -26.46 -8.75
C ARG A 22 -10.76 -26.13 -10.23
N GLN A 23 -11.58 -26.67 -11.12
CA GLN A 23 -11.46 -26.39 -12.56
C GLN A 23 -11.82 -24.92 -12.86
N LEU A 24 -12.86 -24.38 -12.22
CA LEU A 24 -13.21 -22.96 -12.33
C LEU A 24 -12.08 -22.06 -11.81
N GLN A 25 -11.46 -22.44 -10.68
CA GLN A 25 -10.32 -21.70 -10.14
C GLN A 25 -9.08 -21.78 -11.04
N LYS A 26 -8.84 -22.93 -11.65
CA LYS A 26 -7.74 -23.14 -12.61
C LYS A 26 -7.90 -22.30 -13.88
N THR A 27 -9.13 -22.17 -14.38
CA THR A 27 -9.42 -21.45 -15.63
C THR A 27 -9.63 -19.96 -15.43
N GLY A 28 -10.03 -19.51 -14.24
CA GLY A 28 -10.28 -18.09 -13.97
C GLY A 28 -11.38 -17.45 -14.81
N LEU A 29 -12.35 -18.22 -15.29
CA LEU A 29 -13.37 -17.76 -16.23
C LEU A 29 -14.62 -17.17 -15.56
N MET A 30 -14.91 -17.53 -14.32
CA MET A 30 -16.15 -17.16 -13.63
C MET A 30 -15.86 -16.43 -12.32
N MET A 31 -16.50 -15.31 -12.10
CA MET A 31 -16.59 -14.63 -10.81
C MET A 31 -17.84 -15.10 -10.09
N ILE A 32 -17.70 -15.69 -8.92
CA ILE A 32 -18.81 -16.22 -8.13
C ILE A 32 -19.44 -15.10 -7.29
N ILE A 33 -20.78 -15.12 -7.16
CA ILE A 33 -21.56 -14.17 -6.37
C ILE A 33 -21.80 -14.75 -4.98
N ASP A 34 -21.50 -13.96 -3.93
CA ASP A 34 -21.69 -14.37 -2.53
C ASP A 34 -23.15 -14.25 -2.04
N GLU A 35 -24.02 -13.58 -2.77
CA GLU A 35 -25.40 -13.24 -2.39
C GLU A 35 -26.45 -14.25 -2.88
N THR A 36 -26.06 -15.47 -3.21
CA THR A 36 -27.00 -16.51 -3.64
C THR A 36 -27.95 -16.89 -2.48
N GLU A 37 -29.25 -16.89 -2.71
CA GLU A 37 -30.25 -17.19 -1.69
C GLU A 37 -30.07 -18.62 -1.14
N GLY A 38 -29.93 -18.74 0.20
CA GLY A 38 -29.62 -20.02 0.85
C GLY A 38 -28.17 -20.50 0.73
N ALA A 39 -27.26 -19.62 0.34
CA ALA A 39 -25.85 -19.97 0.18
C ALA A 39 -25.17 -20.39 1.50
N LYS A 40 -24.31 -21.37 1.36
CA LYS A 40 -23.42 -21.90 2.42
C LYS A 40 -21.98 -21.80 1.93
N ARG A 41 -21.06 -21.81 2.87
CA ARG A 41 -19.62 -21.97 2.61
C ARG A 41 -19.18 -23.40 3.01
N ASP A 42 -18.02 -23.81 2.51
CA ASP A 42 -17.49 -25.14 2.84
C ASP A 42 -17.15 -25.22 4.34
N ASP A 43 -17.54 -26.31 5.01
CA ASP A 43 -17.28 -26.56 6.44
C ASP A 43 -15.77 -26.57 6.75
N ASN A 44 -14.92 -26.87 5.76
CA ASN A 44 -13.46 -26.87 5.87
C ASN A 44 -12.83 -25.48 5.81
N LEU A 45 -13.59 -24.39 5.61
CA LEU A 45 -13.04 -23.03 5.50
C LEU A 45 -12.20 -22.66 6.73
N LYS A 46 -12.76 -22.82 7.94
CA LYS A 46 -12.06 -22.49 9.18
C LYS A 46 -10.76 -23.30 9.35
N HIS A 47 -10.77 -24.56 8.93
CA HIS A 47 -9.57 -25.41 9.00
C HIS A 47 -8.49 -24.90 8.02
N SER A 48 -8.87 -24.59 6.78
CA SER A 48 -7.94 -24.04 5.79
C SER A 48 -7.39 -22.67 6.19
N GLU A 49 -8.21 -21.81 6.81
CA GLU A 49 -7.75 -20.53 7.35
C GLU A 49 -6.71 -20.72 8.47
N ALA A 50 -6.95 -21.70 9.36
CA ALA A 50 -6.01 -22.04 10.43
C ALA A 50 -4.69 -22.59 9.86
N ASP A 51 -4.75 -23.48 8.86
CA ASP A 51 -3.57 -24.02 8.19
C ASP A 51 -2.76 -22.90 7.51
N ARG A 52 -3.43 -22.00 6.77
CA ARG A 52 -2.77 -20.84 6.17
C ARG A 52 -2.09 -19.94 7.20
N ALA A 53 -2.78 -19.66 8.32
CA ALA A 53 -2.22 -18.83 9.40
C ALA A 53 -0.98 -19.49 10.00
N ARG A 54 -1.05 -20.80 10.28
CA ARG A 54 0.04 -21.60 10.82
C ARG A 54 1.29 -21.59 9.92
N VAL A 55 1.09 -21.82 8.61
CA VAL A 55 2.18 -21.73 7.62
C VAL A 55 2.73 -20.31 7.54
N GLY A 56 1.88 -19.29 7.57
CA GLY A 56 2.28 -17.89 7.57
C GLY A 56 3.15 -17.51 8.77
N GLU A 57 2.84 -18.02 9.96
CA GLU A 57 3.65 -17.82 11.17
C GLU A 57 5.02 -18.51 11.07
N ALA A 58 5.06 -19.77 10.59
CA ALA A 58 6.31 -20.48 10.37
C ALA A 58 7.19 -19.79 9.33
N LEU A 59 6.60 -19.31 8.24
CA LEU A 59 7.30 -18.56 7.20
C LEU A 59 7.87 -17.23 7.71
N LYS A 60 7.11 -16.51 8.54
CA LYS A 60 7.58 -15.27 9.17
C LYS A 60 8.77 -15.52 10.10
N PHE A 61 8.70 -16.59 10.89
CA PHE A 61 9.76 -17.00 11.80
C PHE A 61 11.02 -17.42 11.03
N ALA A 62 10.89 -18.31 10.03
CA ALA A 62 11.99 -18.74 9.16
C ALA A 62 12.63 -17.56 8.42
N GLY A 63 11.85 -16.57 7.99
CA GLY A 63 12.33 -15.35 7.34
C GLY A 63 13.26 -14.49 8.20
N GLY A 64 13.20 -14.64 9.53
CA GLY A 64 14.14 -13.99 10.46
C GLY A 64 15.56 -14.60 10.44
N PHE A 65 15.68 -15.88 10.08
CA PHE A 65 16.95 -16.62 10.00
C PHE A 65 17.46 -16.77 8.57
N ALA A 66 16.56 -16.69 7.58
CA ALA A 66 16.97 -16.78 6.20
C ALA A 66 17.84 -15.58 5.84
N GLN A 67 19.06 -15.82 5.39
CA GLN A 67 19.91 -14.82 4.71
C GLN A 67 19.33 -14.51 3.32
N ILE A 68 18.03 -14.18 3.27
CA ILE A 68 17.46 -13.67 2.04
C ILE A 68 18.20 -12.37 1.80
N LYS A 69 19.08 -12.34 0.80
CA LYS A 69 19.43 -11.09 0.15
C LYS A 69 18.09 -10.50 -0.26
N LYS A 70 17.53 -9.62 0.58
CA LYS A 70 16.42 -8.76 0.19
C LYS A 70 16.97 -7.97 -0.99
N SER A 71 16.87 -8.58 -2.17
CA SER A 71 16.97 -7.77 -3.37
C SER A 71 15.87 -6.73 -3.17
N PRO A 72 16.18 -5.43 -3.08
CA PRO A 72 15.15 -4.38 -3.06
C PRO A 72 14.32 -4.42 -4.33
N ILE A 73 14.63 -5.32 -5.20
CA ILE A 73 14.18 -5.56 -6.55
C ILE A 73 13.27 -6.78 -6.47
N ALA A 74 11.96 -6.57 -6.67
CA ALA A 74 11.00 -7.66 -6.76
C ALA A 74 11.45 -8.62 -7.88
N ALA A 75 11.95 -9.79 -7.50
CA ALA A 75 12.27 -10.85 -8.44
C ALA A 75 10.99 -11.24 -9.19
N GLU A 76 11.15 -11.60 -10.46
CA GLU A 76 10.05 -12.20 -11.23
C GLU A 76 9.60 -13.44 -10.48
N LYS A 77 8.28 -13.57 -10.21
CA LYS A 77 7.73 -14.73 -9.52
C LYS A 77 7.96 -15.96 -10.38
N ASP A 78 8.43 -17.04 -9.77
CA ASP A 78 8.57 -18.31 -10.47
C ASP A 78 7.22 -18.80 -10.96
N LYS A 79 7.19 -19.24 -12.23
CA LYS A 79 5.98 -19.74 -12.86
C LYS A 79 5.80 -21.22 -12.53
N VAL A 80 4.65 -21.55 -11.97
CA VAL A 80 4.31 -22.88 -11.52
C VAL A 80 2.98 -23.33 -12.12
N ASP A 81 2.87 -24.60 -12.52
CA ASP A 81 1.58 -25.17 -12.98
C ASP A 81 0.60 -25.29 -11.80
N TYR A 82 -0.69 -25.04 -12.05
CA TYR A 82 -1.73 -25.12 -11.01
C TYR A 82 -1.79 -26.50 -10.32
N ASP A 83 -1.65 -27.58 -11.11
CA ASP A 83 -1.72 -28.92 -10.55
C ASP A 83 -0.53 -29.25 -9.65
N PHE A 84 0.64 -28.71 -9.97
CA PHE A 84 1.83 -28.77 -9.11
C PHE A 84 1.63 -27.96 -7.82
N LEU A 85 1.11 -26.73 -7.93
CA LEU A 85 0.81 -25.90 -6.75
C LEU A 85 -0.14 -26.64 -5.79
N MET A 86 -1.17 -27.29 -6.31
CA MET A 86 -2.21 -27.97 -5.49
C MET A 86 -1.85 -29.40 -5.07
N ALA A 87 -0.71 -29.95 -5.53
CA ALA A 87 -0.23 -31.27 -5.12
C ALA A 87 0.12 -31.27 -3.62
N GLN A 88 -0.35 -32.29 -2.88
CA GLN A 88 -0.05 -32.44 -1.45
C GLN A 88 1.38 -32.94 -1.26
N SER A 89 2.13 -32.27 -0.36
CA SER A 89 3.40 -32.76 0.18
C SER A 89 3.25 -32.92 1.70
N THR A 90 3.52 -34.10 2.21
CA THR A 90 3.49 -34.39 3.65
C THR A 90 4.72 -33.84 4.37
N ALA A 91 5.86 -33.77 3.67
CA ALA A 91 7.13 -33.28 4.24
C ALA A 91 7.09 -31.79 4.64
N ASP A 92 6.26 -30.99 3.95
CA ASP A 92 6.17 -29.54 4.20
C ASP A 92 5.53 -29.25 5.56
N ASN A 93 4.55 -30.04 5.98
CA ASN A 93 3.85 -29.87 7.26
C ASN A 93 4.77 -30.20 8.46
N GLU A 94 5.63 -31.20 8.34
CA GLU A 94 6.61 -31.54 9.39
C GLU A 94 7.60 -30.38 9.61
N THR A 95 8.04 -29.74 8.54
CA THR A 95 8.92 -28.55 8.62
C THR A 95 8.22 -27.37 9.31
N VAL A 96 6.95 -27.15 9.00
CA VAL A 96 6.12 -26.10 9.65
C VAL A 96 5.98 -26.37 11.15
N ASP A 97 5.62 -27.61 11.53
CA ASP A 97 5.46 -27.99 12.94
C ASP A 97 6.76 -27.83 13.72
N ARG A 98 7.87 -28.24 13.13
CA ARG A 98 9.18 -28.13 13.76
C ARG A 98 9.59 -26.67 13.96
N LEU A 99 9.39 -25.81 12.95
CA LEU A 99 9.68 -24.36 13.08
C LEU A 99 8.82 -23.68 14.15
N LEU A 100 7.54 -24.01 14.24
CA LEU A 100 6.65 -23.44 15.25
C LEU A 100 7.03 -23.92 16.65
N TRP A 101 7.39 -25.19 16.80
CA TRP A 101 7.88 -25.74 18.05
C TRP A 101 9.20 -25.08 18.50
N ILE A 102 10.16 -24.89 17.57
CA ILE A 102 11.41 -24.16 17.88
C ILE A 102 11.10 -22.74 18.34
N ARG A 103 10.19 -22.02 17.67
CA ARG A 103 9.80 -20.66 18.07
C ARG A 103 9.25 -20.63 19.49
N GLU A 104 8.34 -21.53 19.83
CA GLU A 104 7.74 -21.62 21.17
C GLU A 104 8.81 -21.94 22.22
N LYS A 105 9.70 -22.89 21.92
CA LYS A 105 10.76 -23.30 22.83
C LYS A 105 11.76 -22.15 23.06
N LEU A 106 12.14 -21.41 22.02
CA LEU A 106 13.00 -20.23 22.15
C LEU A 106 12.36 -19.14 23.03
N GLN A 107 11.05 -18.93 22.92
CA GLN A 107 10.34 -17.97 23.75
C GLN A 107 10.31 -18.42 25.23
N ILE A 108 10.10 -19.69 25.48
CA ILE A 108 10.15 -20.26 26.84
C ILE A 108 11.57 -20.13 27.41
N ASN A 109 12.60 -20.47 26.64
CA ASN A 109 13.99 -20.39 27.05
C ASN A 109 14.40 -18.95 27.38
N GLU A 110 13.94 -17.96 26.59
CA GLU A 110 14.17 -16.54 26.86
C GLU A 110 13.55 -16.10 28.19
N GLN A 111 12.32 -16.48 28.47
CA GLN A 111 11.65 -16.19 29.74
C GLN A 111 12.36 -16.87 30.92
N ASN A 112 12.80 -18.11 30.77
CA ASN A 112 13.54 -18.83 31.78
C ASN A 112 14.90 -18.17 32.08
N LEU A 113 15.64 -17.77 31.03
CA LEU A 113 16.91 -17.06 31.19
C LEU A 113 16.74 -15.73 31.94
N ILE A 114 15.70 -14.96 31.64
CA ILE A 114 15.40 -13.72 32.36
C ILE A 114 15.16 -14.03 33.83
N SER A 115 14.31 -15.02 34.14
CA SER A 115 13.99 -15.40 35.51
C SER A 115 15.20 -15.93 36.29
N ILE A 116 16.06 -16.73 35.65
CA ILE A 116 17.26 -17.30 36.25
C ILE A 116 18.28 -16.17 36.53
N ASN A 117 18.48 -15.26 35.56
CA ASN A 117 19.39 -14.13 35.74
C ASN A 117 18.93 -13.18 36.85
N GLU A 118 17.63 -12.88 36.93
CA GLU A 118 17.07 -12.07 38.03
C GLU A 118 17.33 -12.72 39.40
N LYS A 119 17.20 -14.05 39.51
CA LYS A 119 17.49 -14.80 40.74
C LYS A 119 18.99 -14.78 41.05
N ALA A 120 19.85 -14.99 40.07
CA ALA A 120 21.30 -14.94 40.23
C ALA A 120 21.78 -13.55 40.63
N ASP A 121 21.27 -12.48 40.00
CA ASP A 121 21.57 -11.10 40.32
C ASP A 121 21.15 -10.74 41.76
N ALA A 122 20.02 -11.26 42.23
CA ALA A 122 19.54 -11.06 43.60
C ALA A 122 20.46 -11.73 44.64
N LEU A 123 21.17 -12.79 44.28
CA LEU A 123 22.15 -13.47 45.16
C LEU A 123 23.54 -12.85 45.10
N THR A 124 23.89 -12.10 44.08
CA THR A 124 25.21 -11.50 43.87
C THR A 124 25.71 -10.71 45.08
N PRO A 125 24.90 -9.88 45.80
CA PRO A 125 25.36 -9.15 46.99
C PRO A 125 25.70 -10.03 48.21
N TRP A 126 25.27 -11.30 48.20
CA TRP A 126 25.40 -12.25 49.27
C TRP A 126 26.47 -13.33 49.03
N LEU A 127 27.23 -13.27 47.92
CA LEU A 127 28.20 -14.30 47.53
C LEU A 127 29.28 -14.58 48.59
N ASP A 128 29.67 -13.56 49.34
CA ASP A 128 30.70 -13.70 50.41
C ASP A 128 30.12 -14.25 51.72
N MET A 129 28.81 -14.56 51.75
CA MET A 129 28.18 -15.12 52.94
C MET A 129 28.36 -16.63 52.94
N ASN A 130 29.20 -17.16 53.85
CA ASN A 130 29.52 -18.57 54.04
C ASN A 130 28.54 -19.28 54.96
N VAL A 131 27.29 -18.80 55.08
CA VAL A 131 26.23 -19.40 55.89
C VAL A 131 25.15 -19.90 54.94
N SER A 132 24.69 -21.13 55.21
CA SER A 132 23.57 -21.72 54.45
C SER A 132 22.28 -20.98 54.77
N PHE A 133 21.39 -20.81 53.75
CA PHE A 133 20.17 -20.03 53.93
C PHE A 133 19.17 -20.66 54.91
N ASP A 134 19.21 -21.97 55.13
CA ASP A 134 18.41 -22.70 56.13
C ASP A 134 18.91 -22.49 57.57
N GLU A 135 20.19 -22.05 57.74
CA GLU A 135 20.75 -21.72 59.06
C GLU A 135 20.39 -20.28 59.46
N ILE A 136 19.85 -19.45 58.55
CA ILE A 136 19.46 -18.06 58.86
C ILE A 136 18.05 -18.04 59.46
N GLU A 137 17.92 -18.52 60.67
CA GLU A 137 16.66 -18.51 61.42
C GLU A 137 16.81 -17.92 62.81
N ASP A 138 15.71 -17.40 63.33
CA ASP A 138 15.63 -16.97 64.71
C ASP A 138 15.88 -18.14 65.67
N THR A 139 16.76 -17.96 66.60
CA THR A 139 17.00 -18.95 67.66
C THR A 139 16.25 -18.57 68.94
N LYS A 140 16.30 -19.42 69.98
CA LYS A 140 15.66 -19.12 71.27
C LYS A 140 16.25 -17.87 71.96
N LEU A 141 17.47 -17.49 71.61
CA LEU A 141 18.21 -16.43 72.28
C LEU A 141 18.55 -15.27 71.33
N SER A 142 18.51 -15.43 70.01
CA SER A 142 18.89 -14.43 69.01
C SER A 142 17.89 -14.35 67.86
N LYS A 143 17.69 -13.12 67.35
CA LYS A 143 16.95 -12.85 66.12
C LYS A 143 17.93 -12.43 65.04
N VAL A 144 17.69 -12.95 63.82
CA VAL A 144 18.53 -12.71 62.64
C VAL A 144 17.69 -12.06 61.56
N LYS A 145 18.19 -10.96 61.00
CA LYS A 145 17.60 -10.30 59.83
C LYS A 145 18.65 -10.00 58.79
N THR A 146 18.28 -10.27 57.52
CA THR A 146 19.09 -9.94 56.35
C THR A 146 18.43 -8.80 55.59
N GLY A 147 19.22 -7.94 54.98
CA GLY A 147 18.69 -6.82 54.22
C GLY A 147 19.78 -5.88 53.71
N TYR A 148 19.33 -4.72 53.24
CA TYR A 148 20.22 -3.69 52.69
C TYR A 148 20.18 -2.41 53.52
N ILE A 149 21.37 -1.78 53.67
CA ILE A 149 21.50 -0.44 54.20
C ILE A 149 22.02 0.47 53.07
N PRO A 150 21.45 1.68 52.85
CA PRO A 150 21.96 2.61 51.84
C PRO A 150 23.46 2.91 52.04
N GLU A 151 24.22 2.87 50.96
CA GLU A 151 25.69 3.03 50.96
C GLU A 151 26.16 4.31 51.69
N ARG A 152 25.39 5.39 51.60
CA ARG A 152 25.63 6.66 52.33
C ARG A 152 25.65 6.53 53.87
N HIS A 153 25.09 5.46 54.41
CA HIS A 153 25.03 5.20 55.85
C HIS A 153 26.00 4.09 56.28
N MET A 154 26.84 3.59 55.37
CA MET A 154 27.84 2.55 55.68
C MET A 154 28.75 2.91 56.86
N SER A 155 29.19 4.18 56.95
CA SER A 155 30.04 4.67 58.05
C SER A 155 29.35 4.68 59.39
N LYS A 156 28.02 4.53 59.46
CA LYS A 156 27.21 4.54 60.69
C LYS A 156 26.80 3.14 61.16
N ILE A 157 27.19 2.07 60.45
CA ILE A 157 26.95 0.69 60.88
C ILE A 157 27.40 0.42 62.34
N PRO A 158 28.50 0.97 62.82
CA PRO A 158 28.90 0.83 64.26
C PRO A 158 27.83 1.32 65.24
N GLU A 159 26.90 2.18 64.89
CA GLU A 159 25.78 2.61 65.77
C GLU A 159 24.82 1.41 66.07
N ILE A 160 24.66 0.45 65.15
CA ILE A 160 23.88 -0.80 65.35
C ILE A 160 24.64 -1.72 66.32
N GLU A 161 25.98 -1.77 66.25
CA GLU A 161 26.81 -2.58 67.13
C GLU A 161 26.82 -2.02 68.55
N GLN A 162 26.79 -0.71 68.68
CA GLN A 162 26.68 -0.05 70.00
C GLN A 162 25.32 -0.31 70.67
N ALA A 163 24.27 -0.55 69.89
CA ALA A 163 22.94 -0.97 70.37
C ALA A 163 22.88 -2.44 70.82
N GLY A 164 23.97 -3.22 70.73
CA GLY A 164 24.06 -4.63 71.14
C GLY A 164 23.84 -5.62 69.95
N GLY A 165 23.87 -5.14 68.71
CA GLY A 165 23.80 -5.99 67.53
C GLY A 165 25.17 -6.41 67.02
N VAL A 166 25.23 -7.56 66.30
CA VAL A 166 26.39 -7.97 65.50
C VAL A 166 26.02 -7.83 64.04
N VAL A 167 26.82 -7.10 63.27
CA VAL A 167 26.54 -6.82 61.85
C VAL A 167 27.60 -7.46 60.97
N GLY A 168 27.18 -8.41 60.13
CA GLY A 168 28.00 -8.94 59.05
C GLY A 168 27.76 -8.11 57.78
N VAL A 169 28.83 -7.55 57.21
CA VAL A 169 28.78 -6.81 55.93
C VAL A 169 29.37 -7.67 54.83
N TYR A 170 28.63 -7.91 53.75
CA TYR A 170 29.02 -8.87 52.70
C TYR A 170 29.39 -8.16 51.39
N SER A 171 28.62 -7.18 50.95
CA SER A 171 28.90 -6.50 49.69
C SER A 171 28.40 -5.04 49.75
N SER A 172 29.03 -4.14 48.99
CA SER A 172 28.56 -2.78 48.77
C SER A 172 28.26 -2.59 47.27
N GLY A 173 27.05 -2.11 46.94
CA GLY A 173 26.62 -1.90 45.56
C GLY A 173 25.13 -1.52 45.49
N LYS A 174 24.54 -1.55 44.31
CA LYS A 174 23.09 -1.39 44.18
C LYS A 174 22.39 -2.71 44.53
N PRO A 175 21.34 -2.75 45.42
CA PRO A 175 20.56 -1.60 45.92
C PRO A 175 21.10 -0.97 47.21
N GLY A 176 22.21 -1.40 47.74
CA GLY A 176 22.85 -0.91 48.98
C GLY A 176 23.89 -1.89 49.51
N VAL A 177 24.35 -1.68 50.74
CA VAL A 177 25.26 -2.58 51.44
C VAL A 177 24.47 -3.76 51.98
N ALA A 178 24.80 -4.97 51.57
CA ALA A 178 24.19 -6.19 52.06
C ALA A 178 24.69 -6.50 53.46
N VAL A 179 23.77 -6.60 54.41
CA VAL A 179 24.10 -6.83 55.82
C VAL A 179 23.24 -7.91 56.46
N MET A 180 23.83 -8.70 57.32
CA MET A 180 23.11 -9.61 58.22
C MET A 180 23.27 -9.06 59.65
N ILE A 181 22.16 -8.84 60.32
CA ILE A 181 22.10 -8.30 61.67
C ILE A 181 21.63 -9.39 62.61
N VAL A 182 22.44 -9.71 63.58
CA VAL A 182 22.10 -10.65 64.64
C VAL A 182 21.98 -9.89 65.95
N ALA A 183 20.86 -10.06 66.64
CA ALA A 183 20.59 -9.38 67.93
C ALA A 183 20.09 -10.35 68.98
N HIS A 184 20.52 -10.22 70.22
CA HIS A 184 19.96 -11.00 71.32
C HIS A 184 18.50 -10.62 71.55
N CYS A 185 17.64 -11.56 71.89
CA CYS A 185 16.19 -11.37 72.02
C CYS A 185 15.80 -10.21 72.96
N SER A 186 16.59 -9.97 74.03
CA SER A 186 16.37 -8.85 74.99
C SER A 186 16.60 -7.46 74.37
N GLU A 187 17.48 -7.35 73.37
CA GLU A 187 17.94 -6.08 72.81
C GLU A 187 17.50 -5.90 71.38
N SER A 188 16.79 -6.93 70.82
CA SER A 188 16.40 -6.99 69.42
C SER A 188 15.61 -5.78 68.94
N ASN A 189 14.73 -5.21 69.78
CA ASN A 189 13.92 -4.05 69.37
C ASN A 189 14.79 -2.81 69.19
N ALA A 190 15.72 -2.53 70.12
CA ALA A 190 16.63 -1.40 70.02
C ALA A 190 17.58 -1.51 68.81
N VAL A 191 18.10 -2.70 68.55
CA VAL A 191 18.99 -2.99 67.41
C VAL A 191 18.29 -2.78 66.10
N PHE A 192 17.06 -3.31 65.94
CA PHE A 192 16.32 -3.18 64.67
C PHE A 192 15.75 -1.76 64.49
N GLU A 193 15.42 -1.02 65.56
CA GLU A 193 15.09 0.41 65.46
C GLU A 193 16.28 1.23 64.98
N ALA A 194 17.47 1.00 65.51
CA ALA A 194 18.69 1.63 65.05
C ALA A 194 18.98 1.31 63.57
N ALA A 195 18.79 0.06 63.17
CA ALA A 195 18.93 -0.32 61.77
C ALA A 195 17.91 0.39 60.86
N GLN A 196 16.64 0.48 61.27
CA GLN A 196 15.60 1.19 60.53
C GLN A 196 15.89 2.67 60.38
N GLN A 197 16.45 3.35 61.41
CA GLN A 197 16.87 4.75 61.33
C GLN A 197 17.98 4.97 60.28
N LEU A 198 18.80 3.95 60.03
CA LEU A 198 19.79 3.95 58.94
C LEU A 198 19.23 3.56 57.57
N GLY A 199 17.92 3.29 57.48
CA GLY A 199 17.26 2.94 56.24
C GLY A 199 17.39 1.45 55.87
N PHE A 200 17.54 0.58 56.87
CA PHE A 200 17.57 -0.87 56.66
C PHE A 200 16.28 -1.37 56.01
N THR A 201 16.41 -2.05 54.90
CA THR A 201 15.31 -2.73 54.20
C THR A 201 15.50 -4.23 54.30
N GLU A 202 14.58 -4.91 54.98
CA GLU A 202 14.64 -6.36 55.19
C GLU A 202 14.43 -7.10 53.89
N VAL A 203 15.24 -8.12 53.64
CA VAL A 203 15.14 -9.05 52.50
C VAL A 203 15.07 -10.47 53.03
N HIS A 204 14.04 -11.19 52.59
CA HIS A 204 13.89 -12.60 52.93
C HIS A 204 14.63 -13.44 51.92
N LEU A 205 15.68 -14.11 52.31
CA LEU A 205 16.39 -15.10 51.49
C LEU A 205 15.59 -16.42 51.43
N PRO A 206 15.68 -17.19 50.33
CA PRO A 206 14.99 -18.47 50.23
C PRO A 206 15.51 -19.45 51.30
N LYS A 207 14.62 -20.20 51.94
CA LYS A 207 15.01 -21.24 52.91
C LYS A 207 15.43 -22.50 52.19
N GLU A 208 16.65 -22.55 51.72
CA GLU A 208 17.24 -23.68 50.99
C GLU A 208 18.57 -24.09 51.66
N PRO A 209 18.95 -25.39 51.64
CA PRO A 209 20.18 -25.87 52.29
C PRO A 209 21.43 -25.62 51.45
N PHE A 210 21.56 -24.39 50.92
CA PHE A 210 22.67 -23.94 50.09
C PHE A 210 23.19 -22.58 50.56
N THR A 211 24.47 -22.35 50.34
CA THR A 211 25.06 -21.01 50.45
C THR A 211 24.72 -20.16 49.21
N ALA A 212 24.79 -18.85 49.35
CA ALA A 212 24.56 -17.94 48.20
C ALA A 212 25.47 -18.25 47.00
N ALA A 213 26.73 -18.60 47.27
CA ALA A 213 27.72 -18.91 46.24
C ALA A 213 27.37 -20.23 45.52
N GLU A 214 26.93 -21.25 46.25
CA GLU A 214 26.52 -22.54 45.65
C GLU A 214 25.28 -22.38 44.79
N ARG A 215 24.25 -21.69 45.27
CA ARG A 215 23.03 -21.45 44.53
C ARG A 215 23.24 -20.57 43.29
N HIS A 216 24.04 -19.53 43.41
CA HIS A 216 24.43 -18.68 42.29
C HIS A 216 25.15 -19.49 41.18
N ARG A 217 26.09 -20.37 41.59
CA ARG A 217 26.80 -21.27 40.64
C ARG A 217 25.85 -22.22 39.95
N GLU A 218 24.90 -22.81 40.64
CA GLU A 218 23.90 -23.71 40.07
C GLU A 218 23.04 -22.96 39.05
N LEU A 219 22.53 -21.75 39.39
CA LEU A 219 21.75 -20.92 38.47
C LEU A 219 22.56 -20.51 37.22
N THR A 220 23.87 -20.23 37.40
CA THR A 220 24.75 -19.92 36.28
C THR A 220 24.91 -21.10 35.33
N LEU A 221 25.10 -22.31 35.87
CA LEU A 221 25.18 -23.54 35.04
C LEU A 221 23.86 -23.82 34.33
N GLU A 222 22.73 -23.62 35.00
CA GLU A 222 21.40 -23.77 34.36
C GLU A 222 21.20 -22.74 33.24
N ALA A 223 21.63 -21.50 33.42
CA ALA A 223 21.59 -20.46 32.40
C ALA A 223 22.49 -20.81 31.20
N GLU A 224 23.69 -21.37 31.44
CA GLU A 224 24.58 -21.83 30.39
C GLU A 224 23.99 -22.98 29.56
N GLU A 225 23.33 -23.95 30.22
CA GLU A 225 22.64 -25.06 29.52
C GLU A 225 21.49 -24.56 28.64
N ILE A 226 20.64 -23.67 29.16
CA ILE A 226 19.53 -23.09 28.39
C ILE A 226 20.07 -22.21 27.24
N SER A 227 21.15 -21.47 27.46
CA SER A 227 21.80 -20.69 26.42
C SER A 227 22.33 -21.58 25.30
N LYS A 228 22.96 -22.71 25.64
CA LYS A 228 23.45 -23.69 24.66
C LYS A 228 22.31 -24.33 23.88
N GLU A 229 21.23 -24.78 24.56
CA GLU A 229 20.02 -25.27 23.89
C GLU A 229 19.44 -24.22 22.93
N THR A 230 19.41 -22.96 23.35
CA THR A 230 18.93 -21.83 22.53
C THR A 230 19.76 -21.66 21.27
N ASP A 231 21.08 -21.77 21.35
CA ASP A 231 21.98 -21.65 20.19
C ASP A 231 21.85 -22.85 19.23
N GLU A 232 21.67 -24.06 19.76
CA GLU A 232 21.40 -25.27 18.96
C GLU A 232 20.07 -25.13 18.21
N LEU A 233 19.01 -24.66 18.87
CA LEU A 233 17.71 -24.41 18.25
C LEU A 233 17.75 -23.31 17.17
N LYS A 234 18.53 -22.26 17.38
CA LYS A 234 18.74 -21.20 16.37
C LYS A 234 19.47 -21.76 15.15
N ALA A 235 20.49 -22.59 15.34
CA ALA A 235 21.22 -23.23 14.23
C ALA A 235 20.33 -24.19 13.43
N GLU A 236 19.44 -24.92 14.12
CA GLU A 236 18.44 -25.77 13.47
C GLU A 236 17.44 -24.91 12.67
N ALA A 237 16.93 -23.81 13.25
CA ALA A 237 16.04 -22.87 12.55
C ALA A 237 16.71 -22.27 11.31
N GLU A 238 17.99 -21.91 11.37
CA GLU A 238 18.76 -21.45 10.20
C GLU A 238 18.86 -22.54 9.11
N THR A 239 19.05 -23.78 9.50
CA THR A 239 19.08 -24.90 8.55
C THR A 239 17.73 -25.13 7.88
N LEU A 240 16.63 -25.08 8.64
CA LEU A 240 15.28 -25.21 8.12
C LEU A 240 14.87 -23.99 7.28
N SER A 241 15.40 -22.81 7.58
CA SER A 241 15.12 -21.60 6.82
C SER A 241 15.64 -21.64 5.37
N LYS A 242 16.56 -22.54 5.04
CA LYS A 242 16.99 -22.77 3.65
C LYS A 242 15.88 -23.32 2.76
N LYS A 243 14.82 -23.91 3.37
CA LYS A 243 13.62 -24.38 2.68
C LYS A 243 12.52 -23.31 2.56
N ILE A 244 12.90 -22.02 2.64
CA ILE A 244 11.91 -20.93 2.63
C ILE A 244 11.07 -20.88 1.35
N GLU A 245 11.63 -21.28 0.20
CA GLU A 245 10.91 -21.36 -1.08
C GLU A 245 9.81 -22.42 -1.05
N GLU A 246 10.07 -23.59 -0.42
CA GLU A 246 9.07 -24.64 -0.21
C GLU A 246 7.93 -24.13 0.71
N LEU A 247 8.28 -23.41 1.79
CA LEU A 247 7.30 -22.81 2.70
C LEU A 247 6.48 -21.69 2.02
N GLN A 248 7.07 -20.92 1.10
CA GLN A 248 6.38 -19.93 0.30
C GLN A 248 5.37 -20.59 -0.64
N LEU A 249 5.75 -21.67 -1.30
CA LEU A 249 4.86 -22.47 -2.16
C LEU A 249 3.70 -23.08 -1.35
N LEU A 250 4.00 -23.60 -0.16
CA LEU A 250 2.97 -24.12 0.75
C LEU A 250 1.99 -23.04 1.19
N HIS A 251 2.49 -21.83 1.52
CA HIS A 251 1.64 -20.69 1.86
C HIS A 251 0.68 -20.34 0.73
N ASP A 252 1.18 -20.27 -0.51
CA ASP A 252 0.36 -19.93 -1.68
C ASP A 252 -0.65 -21.06 -1.99
N ARG A 253 -0.28 -22.33 -1.73
CA ARG A 253 -1.20 -23.48 -1.80
C ARG A 253 -2.36 -23.33 -0.82
N GLU A 254 -2.06 -23.06 0.47
CA GLU A 254 -3.09 -22.92 1.49
C GLU A 254 -3.95 -21.66 1.24
N SER A 255 -3.36 -20.56 0.78
CA SER A 255 -4.12 -19.37 0.38
C SER A 255 -5.09 -19.68 -0.78
N THR A 256 -4.64 -20.43 -1.78
CA THR A 256 -5.46 -20.87 -2.90
C THR A 256 -6.57 -21.84 -2.44
N ARG A 257 -6.30 -22.69 -1.45
CA ARG A 257 -7.28 -23.60 -0.83
C ARG A 257 -8.33 -22.83 -0.02
N VAL A 258 -7.92 -21.83 0.75
CA VAL A 258 -8.85 -20.93 1.46
C VAL A 258 -9.78 -20.26 0.46
N LYS A 259 -9.23 -19.70 -0.63
CA LYS A 259 -10.01 -19.04 -1.68
C LYS A 259 -11.04 -19.97 -2.32
N LEU A 260 -10.71 -21.24 -2.46
CA LEU A 260 -11.65 -22.26 -2.97
C LEU A 260 -12.78 -22.56 -1.98
N ASN A 261 -12.46 -22.64 -0.67
CA ASN A 261 -13.43 -22.95 0.39
C ASN A 261 -14.27 -21.73 0.81
N GLU A 262 -13.83 -20.51 0.49
CA GLU A 262 -14.61 -19.26 0.65
C GLU A 262 -15.81 -19.19 -0.30
N VAL A 263 -15.79 -19.96 -1.40
CA VAL A 263 -16.85 -19.93 -2.41
C VAL A 263 -18.21 -20.22 -1.79
N SER A 264 -19.16 -19.30 -2.01
CA SER A 264 -20.55 -19.47 -1.62
C SER A 264 -21.29 -20.32 -2.64
N PHE A 265 -22.05 -21.31 -2.20
CA PHE A 265 -22.87 -22.18 -3.03
C PHE A 265 -24.17 -22.53 -2.32
N ALA A 266 -25.21 -22.78 -3.06
CA ALA A 266 -26.43 -23.34 -2.52
C ALA A 266 -26.55 -24.83 -2.92
N GLU A 267 -27.18 -25.64 -2.07
CA GLU A 267 -27.28 -27.07 -2.29
C GLU A 267 -28.64 -27.62 -1.87
N THR A 268 -29.08 -28.62 -2.63
CA THR A 268 -30.16 -29.53 -2.27
C THR A 268 -29.56 -30.86 -1.82
N ASP A 269 -30.40 -31.90 -1.63
CA ASP A 269 -29.89 -33.23 -1.20
C ASP A 269 -28.84 -33.80 -2.16
N ASN A 270 -29.00 -33.63 -3.47
CA ASN A 270 -28.15 -34.25 -4.49
C ASN A 270 -27.44 -33.26 -5.42
N VAL A 271 -27.93 -32.02 -5.52
CA VAL A 271 -27.45 -31.02 -6.49
C VAL A 271 -26.94 -29.81 -5.73
N PHE A 272 -25.83 -29.26 -6.19
CA PHE A 272 -25.37 -27.92 -5.80
C PHE A 272 -25.47 -26.97 -7.00
N TYR A 273 -25.60 -25.68 -6.70
CA TYR A 273 -25.50 -24.64 -7.71
C TYR A 273 -24.72 -23.43 -7.20
N VAL A 274 -24.05 -22.78 -8.14
CA VAL A 274 -23.34 -21.52 -7.92
C VAL A 274 -23.76 -20.52 -8.97
N GLU A 275 -23.95 -19.28 -8.54
CA GLU A 275 -24.21 -18.17 -9.43
C GLU A 275 -22.97 -17.30 -9.59
N GLY A 276 -22.83 -16.70 -10.76
CA GLY A 276 -21.70 -15.83 -11.01
C GLY A 276 -21.79 -15.08 -12.31
N TRP A 277 -20.72 -14.38 -12.61
CA TRP A 277 -20.56 -13.62 -13.83
C TRP A 277 -19.41 -14.16 -14.66
N THR A 278 -19.57 -14.16 -15.96
CA THR A 278 -18.52 -14.46 -16.94
C THR A 278 -18.57 -13.49 -18.10
N ARG A 279 -17.48 -13.38 -18.84
CA ARG A 279 -17.43 -12.61 -20.09
C ARG A 279 -18.37 -13.24 -21.12
N ALA A 280 -19.10 -12.42 -21.87
CA ALA A 280 -20.03 -12.93 -22.87
C ALA A 280 -19.33 -13.73 -23.99
N ASP A 281 -18.10 -13.37 -24.35
CA ASP A 281 -17.26 -14.05 -25.34
C ASP A 281 -16.60 -15.35 -24.83
N LYS A 282 -16.65 -15.62 -23.51
CA LYS A 282 -16.00 -16.78 -22.86
C LYS A 282 -16.98 -17.83 -22.32
N VAL A 283 -18.27 -17.69 -22.59
CA VAL A 283 -19.28 -18.65 -22.14
C VAL A 283 -19.01 -20.05 -22.68
N ASP A 284 -18.72 -20.18 -24.00
CA ASP A 284 -18.42 -21.47 -24.63
C ASP A 284 -17.17 -22.14 -24.04
N GLU A 285 -16.17 -21.33 -23.68
CA GLU A 285 -14.94 -21.81 -23.04
C GLU A 285 -15.23 -22.31 -21.61
N LEU A 286 -16.08 -21.61 -20.88
CA LEU A 286 -16.55 -22.03 -19.56
C LEU A 286 -17.32 -23.35 -19.64
N GLU A 287 -18.25 -23.51 -20.60
CA GLU A 287 -18.97 -24.76 -20.78
C GLU A 287 -18.03 -25.93 -21.09
N LYS A 288 -17.05 -25.71 -21.98
CA LYS A 288 -16.02 -26.73 -22.29
C LYS A 288 -15.20 -27.09 -21.05
N ALA A 289 -14.83 -26.10 -20.22
CA ALA A 289 -14.08 -26.35 -19.00
C ALA A 289 -14.90 -27.17 -17.98
N VAL A 290 -16.19 -26.92 -17.86
CA VAL A 290 -17.11 -27.70 -17.01
C VAL A 290 -17.28 -29.13 -17.54
N LYS A 291 -17.50 -29.31 -18.86
CA LYS A 291 -17.64 -30.64 -19.50
C LYS A 291 -16.37 -31.50 -19.40
N LYS A 292 -15.18 -30.90 -19.29
CA LYS A 292 -13.93 -31.66 -19.02
C LYS A 292 -13.95 -32.39 -17.68
N VAL A 293 -14.75 -31.94 -16.73
CA VAL A 293 -14.84 -32.54 -15.39
C VAL A 293 -15.98 -33.53 -15.32
N THR A 294 -17.15 -33.16 -15.83
CA THR A 294 -18.36 -34.00 -15.79
C THR A 294 -19.36 -33.62 -16.86
N ASP A 295 -20.02 -34.65 -17.44
CA ASP A 295 -21.16 -34.47 -18.34
C ASP A 295 -22.49 -34.23 -17.60
N LEU A 296 -22.49 -34.37 -16.25
CA LEU A 296 -23.68 -34.22 -15.41
C LEU A 296 -23.86 -32.81 -14.86
N ALA A 297 -23.15 -31.82 -15.44
CA ALA A 297 -23.30 -30.41 -15.10
C ALA A 297 -24.07 -29.67 -16.19
N TYR A 298 -24.87 -28.70 -15.77
CA TYR A 298 -25.61 -27.82 -16.65
C TYR A 298 -25.25 -26.37 -16.40
N VAL A 299 -24.88 -25.63 -17.43
CA VAL A 299 -24.53 -24.22 -17.39
C VAL A 299 -25.68 -23.44 -18.04
N GLU A 300 -26.36 -22.65 -17.23
CA GLU A 300 -27.39 -21.73 -17.72
C GLU A 300 -26.76 -20.34 -17.84
N SER A 301 -26.87 -19.73 -19.03
CA SER A 301 -26.36 -18.39 -19.29
C SER A 301 -27.48 -17.45 -19.68
N ARG A 302 -27.54 -16.27 -19.08
CA ARG A 302 -28.50 -15.21 -19.41
C ARG A 302 -27.87 -13.83 -19.38
N ASP A 303 -28.53 -12.90 -20.07
CA ASP A 303 -28.17 -11.49 -19.96
C ASP A 303 -28.56 -10.95 -18.58
N PRO A 304 -27.83 -9.94 -18.05
CA PRO A 304 -28.15 -9.32 -16.76
C PRO A 304 -29.53 -8.64 -16.82
N ASN A 305 -30.33 -8.77 -15.76
CA ASN A 305 -31.58 -8.05 -15.58
C ASN A 305 -31.31 -6.59 -15.22
N ASP A 306 -32.34 -5.71 -15.36
CA ASP A 306 -32.21 -4.29 -15.06
C ASP A 306 -31.85 -4.00 -13.59
N ASP A 307 -32.28 -4.84 -12.67
CA ASP A 307 -32.01 -4.72 -11.22
C ASP A 307 -30.63 -5.26 -10.82
N GLU A 308 -29.97 -6.03 -11.69
CA GLU A 308 -28.67 -6.65 -11.42
C GLU A 308 -27.54 -5.74 -11.87
N LYS A 309 -26.49 -5.61 -11.05
CA LYS A 309 -25.24 -4.91 -11.43
C LYS A 309 -24.15 -5.93 -11.75
N PRO A 310 -23.84 -6.18 -13.03
CA PRO A 310 -22.71 -7.02 -13.38
C PRO A 310 -21.37 -6.35 -13.03
N PRO A 311 -20.28 -7.11 -12.86
CA PRO A 311 -18.95 -6.54 -12.67
C PRO A 311 -18.43 -5.91 -13.97
N THR A 312 -17.52 -4.95 -13.84
CA THR A 312 -16.91 -4.28 -14.98
C THR A 312 -15.51 -4.84 -15.26
N LEU A 313 -15.31 -5.19 -16.52
CA LEU A 313 -14.00 -5.50 -17.08
C LEU A 313 -13.76 -4.58 -18.27
N THR A 314 -12.64 -3.86 -18.27
CA THR A 314 -12.21 -3.04 -19.40
C THR A 314 -11.09 -3.75 -20.15
N GLU A 315 -11.17 -3.76 -21.46
CA GLU A 315 -10.13 -4.32 -22.32
C GLU A 315 -9.63 -3.24 -23.27
N ASN A 316 -8.43 -2.73 -22.99
CA ASN A 316 -7.79 -1.64 -23.68
C ASN A 316 -6.40 -2.03 -24.19
N ASN A 317 -5.88 -1.25 -25.15
CA ASN A 317 -4.51 -1.40 -25.63
C ASN A 317 -3.51 -1.33 -24.47
N LYS A 318 -2.34 -2.00 -24.60
CA LYS A 318 -1.30 -2.09 -23.58
C LYS A 318 -0.87 -0.76 -22.96
N ILE A 319 -0.94 0.35 -23.73
CA ILE A 319 -0.59 1.70 -23.24
C ILE A 319 -1.79 2.27 -22.46
N ILE A 320 -2.99 2.26 -23.06
CA ILE A 320 -4.20 2.83 -22.44
C ILE A 320 -4.57 2.08 -21.16
N SER A 321 -4.38 0.76 -21.12
CA SER A 321 -4.64 -0.05 -19.92
C SER A 321 -3.86 0.39 -18.69
N GLN A 322 -2.74 1.11 -18.86
CA GLN A 322 -2.01 1.67 -17.72
C GLN A 322 -2.77 2.84 -17.09
N PHE A 323 -3.37 3.70 -17.93
CA PHE A 323 -4.14 4.86 -17.47
C PHE A 323 -5.48 4.49 -16.81
N GLU A 324 -5.98 3.26 -17.00
CA GLU A 324 -7.14 2.74 -16.25
C GLU A 324 -6.96 2.89 -14.73
N ALA A 325 -5.73 2.87 -14.22
CA ALA A 325 -5.48 3.08 -12.81
C ALA A 325 -5.97 4.44 -12.30
N ILE A 326 -5.94 5.48 -13.15
CA ILE A 326 -6.45 6.82 -12.82
C ILE A 326 -7.97 6.79 -12.71
N THR A 327 -8.65 6.14 -13.67
CA THR A 327 -10.11 5.98 -13.65
C THR A 327 -10.56 5.10 -12.47
N ASP A 328 -9.85 3.98 -12.23
CA ASP A 328 -10.14 3.07 -11.10
C ASP A 328 -10.01 3.75 -9.73
N MET A 329 -9.14 4.75 -9.59
CA MET A 329 -8.99 5.55 -8.37
C MET A 329 -10.17 6.50 -8.10
N PHE A 330 -10.82 6.98 -9.16
CA PHE A 330 -12.02 7.80 -9.05
C PHE A 330 -13.26 6.94 -8.85
N SER A 331 -13.60 6.15 -9.87
CA SER A 331 -14.68 5.16 -9.87
C SER A 331 -14.56 4.31 -11.13
N ARG A 332 -14.87 3.03 -11.07
CA ARG A 332 -14.92 2.19 -12.26
C ARG A 332 -16.12 2.53 -13.13
N PRO A 333 -16.02 2.38 -14.47
CA PRO A 333 -17.16 2.51 -15.36
C PRO A 333 -18.28 1.56 -14.95
N ASP A 334 -19.53 2.01 -15.05
CA ASP A 334 -20.66 1.11 -14.92
C ASP A 334 -20.64 0.14 -16.13
N PRO A 335 -20.91 -1.14 -15.94
CA PRO A 335 -20.94 -2.11 -17.05
C PRO A 335 -21.98 -1.77 -18.12
N ARG A 336 -22.95 -0.91 -17.81
CA ARG A 336 -23.97 -0.41 -18.74
C ARG A 336 -23.55 0.85 -19.47
N ASP A 337 -22.41 1.46 -19.09
CA ASP A 337 -21.92 2.63 -19.79
C ASP A 337 -21.63 2.32 -21.26
N VAL A 338 -22.12 3.19 -22.12
CA VAL A 338 -22.00 3.06 -23.58
C VAL A 338 -20.55 3.22 -24.04
N VAL A 339 -19.74 3.93 -23.23
CA VAL A 339 -18.40 4.38 -23.62
C VAL A 339 -17.39 4.14 -22.49
N ASP A 340 -16.22 3.63 -22.88
CA ASP A 340 -15.06 3.56 -22.03
C ASP A 340 -14.31 4.90 -22.03
N PRO A 341 -14.24 5.64 -20.90
CA PRO A 341 -13.58 6.93 -20.82
C PRO A 341 -12.05 6.86 -20.94
N ASN A 342 -11.46 5.68 -20.69
CA ASN A 342 -10.02 5.50 -20.52
C ASN A 342 -9.19 5.93 -21.73
N THR A 343 -9.71 5.75 -22.94
CA THR A 343 -8.97 6.09 -24.17
C THR A 343 -8.79 7.62 -24.30
N VAL A 344 -9.86 8.38 -24.13
CA VAL A 344 -9.82 9.83 -24.28
C VAL A 344 -9.11 10.47 -23.07
N MET A 345 -9.43 10.01 -21.87
CA MET A 345 -8.79 10.44 -20.63
C MET A 345 -7.28 10.18 -20.65
N GLY A 346 -6.83 9.00 -21.06
CA GLY A 346 -5.41 8.67 -21.09
C GLY A 346 -4.58 9.57 -22.02
N ILE A 347 -5.15 9.99 -23.17
CA ILE A 347 -4.51 10.93 -24.10
C ILE A 347 -4.40 12.30 -23.45
N TRP A 348 -5.48 12.82 -22.84
CA TRP A 348 -5.49 14.11 -22.20
C TRP A 348 -4.59 14.15 -20.95
N TYR A 349 -4.62 13.10 -20.15
CA TYR A 349 -3.72 12.95 -19.02
C TYR A 349 -2.25 13.04 -19.46
N TRP A 350 -1.88 12.34 -20.53
CA TRP A 350 -0.53 12.37 -21.08
C TRP A 350 -0.12 13.78 -21.53
N ILE A 351 -1.01 14.52 -22.22
CA ILE A 351 -0.77 15.88 -22.69
C ILE A 351 -0.60 16.86 -21.52
N ILE A 352 -1.57 16.87 -20.60
CA ILE A 352 -1.66 17.87 -19.51
C ILE A 352 -0.53 17.63 -18.49
N PHE A 353 -0.25 16.38 -18.15
CA PHE A 353 0.86 16.04 -17.26
C PHE A 353 2.20 16.58 -17.80
N GLY A 354 2.48 16.35 -19.07
CA GLY A 354 3.70 16.83 -19.68
C GLY A 354 3.81 18.35 -19.70
N MET A 355 2.70 19.05 -19.92
CA MET A 355 2.66 20.52 -19.84
C MET A 355 2.90 21.04 -18.43
N MET A 356 2.30 20.41 -17.40
CA MET A 356 2.48 20.81 -16.00
C MET A 356 3.93 20.71 -15.55
N MET A 357 4.64 19.66 -16.00
CA MET A 357 6.07 19.49 -15.73
C MET A 357 6.94 20.42 -16.59
N GLY A 358 6.62 20.54 -17.88
CA GLY A 358 7.14 21.51 -18.85
C GLY A 358 8.66 21.64 -18.99
N ASP A 359 9.45 20.62 -18.59
CA ASP A 359 10.92 20.67 -18.59
C ASP A 359 11.53 19.38 -19.14
N ALA A 360 12.32 19.50 -20.22
CA ALA A 360 12.90 18.37 -20.92
C ALA A 360 13.96 17.61 -20.08
N GLY A 361 14.70 18.32 -19.23
CA GLY A 361 15.69 17.74 -18.35
C GLY A 361 15.05 16.82 -17.30
N TYR A 362 13.99 17.27 -16.67
CA TYR A 362 13.22 16.44 -15.73
C TYR A 362 12.50 15.30 -16.43
N GLY A 363 11.96 15.51 -17.63
CA GLY A 363 11.37 14.44 -18.42
C GLY A 363 12.36 13.32 -18.73
N LEU A 364 13.58 13.66 -19.16
CA LEU A 364 14.64 12.70 -19.41
C LEU A 364 15.06 11.98 -18.11
N MET A 365 15.21 12.71 -17.01
CA MET A 365 15.52 12.15 -15.71
C MET A 365 14.45 11.15 -15.24
N MET A 366 13.16 11.45 -15.44
CA MET A 366 12.06 10.51 -15.19
C MET A 366 12.20 9.23 -16.01
N ILE A 367 12.43 9.34 -17.32
CA ILE A 367 12.58 8.18 -18.20
C ILE A 367 13.75 7.31 -17.75
N VAL A 368 14.90 7.92 -17.42
CA VAL A 368 16.11 7.18 -17.00
C VAL A 368 15.90 6.53 -15.63
N LEU A 369 15.41 7.28 -14.63
CA LEU A 369 15.23 6.75 -13.27
C LEU A 369 14.13 5.68 -13.21
N VAL A 370 12.96 5.97 -13.78
CA VAL A 370 11.83 5.03 -13.76
C VAL A 370 12.07 3.85 -14.71
N GLY A 371 12.67 4.10 -15.88
CA GLY A 371 13.10 3.04 -16.82
C GLY A 371 14.17 2.14 -16.20
N GLY A 372 15.18 2.71 -15.56
CA GLY A 372 16.19 1.99 -14.79
C GLY A 372 15.58 1.16 -13.65
N PHE A 373 14.67 1.77 -12.88
CA PHE A 373 13.91 1.07 -11.84
C PHE A 373 13.13 -0.12 -12.42
N LYS A 374 12.42 0.04 -13.53
CA LYS A 374 11.70 -1.05 -14.21
C LYS A 374 12.62 -2.16 -14.68
N LEU A 375 13.76 -1.82 -15.28
CA LEU A 375 14.74 -2.82 -15.75
C LEU A 375 15.35 -3.60 -14.58
N LEU A 376 15.65 -2.93 -13.48
CA LEU A 376 16.24 -3.53 -12.30
C LEU A 376 15.23 -4.36 -11.51
N THR A 377 13.99 -3.86 -11.34
CA THR A 377 12.98 -4.49 -10.48
C THR A 377 12.02 -5.40 -11.23
N LYS A 378 12.05 -5.38 -12.57
CA LYS A 378 11.02 -6.01 -13.43
C LYS A 378 9.58 -5.63 -13.03
N ASN A 379 9.41 -4.52 -12.31
CA ASN A 379 8.10 -4.05 -11.85
C ASN A 379 7.34 -3.40 -13.00
N ASN A 380 6.22 -4.00 -13.38
CA ASN A 380 5.31 -3.52 -14.42
C ASN A 380 4.00 -2.95 -13.84
N GLY A 381 4.03 -2.41 -12.62
CA GLY A 381 2.86 -1.77 -12.00
C GLY A 381 2.32 -0.61 -12.85
N LYS A 382 0.97 -0.50 -12.93
CA LYS A 382 0.30 0.51 -13.78
C LYS A 382 0.80 1.94 -13.49
N LEU A 383 0.94 2.33 -12.20
CA LEU A 383 1.44 3.67 -11.83
C LEU A 383 2.87 3.95 -12.30
N VAL A 384 3.78 2.96 -12.19
CA VAL A 384 5.16 3.08 -12.66
C VAL A 384 5.17 3.29 -14.18
N ASN A 385 4.31 2.59 -14.90
CA ASN A 385 4.18 2.72 -16.35
C ASN A 385 3.60 4.08 -16.75
N ILE A 386 2.61 4.61 -16.02
CA ILE A 386 2.06 5.95 -16.26
C ILE A 386 3.17 7.00 -16.14
N ILE A 387 3.95 6.98 -15.04
CA ILE A 387 5.05 7.93 -14.84
C ILE A 387 6.09 7.79 -15.95
N PHE A 388 6.42 6.57 -16.36
CA PHE A 388 7.36 6.34 -17.46
C PHE A 388 6.87 6.94 -18.78
N TYR A 389 5.60 6.69 -19.16
CA TYR A 389 5.03 7.26 -20.39
C TYR A 389 4.85 8.78 -20.32
N SER A 390 4.49 9.30 -19.14
CA SER A 390 4.38 10.75 -18.93
C SER A 390 5.74 11.47 -19.03
N GLY A 391 6.85 10.76 -18.74
CA GLY A 391 8.19 11.28 -18.98
C GLY A 391 8.43 11.70 -20.44
N PHE A 392 7.94 10.91 -21.41
CA PHE A 392 8.04 11.27 -22.84
C PHE A 392 7.24 12.53 -23.17
N SER A 393 6.05 12.70 -22.60
CA SER A 393 5.26 13.92 -22.75
C SER A 393 5.98 15.13 -22.16
N THR A 394 6.59 14.96 -20.99
CA THR A 394 7.37 16.02 -20.34
C THR A 394 8.58 16.44 -21.18
N VAL A 395 9.29 15.50 -21.80
CA VAL A 395 10.38 15.81 -22.75
C VAL A 395 9.83 16.59 -23.94
N PHE A 396 8.74 16.14 -24.53
CA PHE A 396 8.12 16.81 -25.69
C PHE A 396 7.75 18.27 -25.37
N TRP A 397 7.01 18.51 -24.29
CA TRP A 397 6.61 19.85 -23.91
C TRP A 397 7.78 20.71 -23.43
N GLY A 398 8.76 20.10 -22.73
CA GLY A 398 9.98 20.81 -22.33
C GLY A 398 10.80 21.33 -23.51
N ILE A 399 10.88 20.57 -24.61
CA ILE A 399 11.50 21.02 -25.86
C ILE A 399 10.68 22.16 -26.50
N MET A 400 9.34 22.02 -26.49
CA MET A 400 8.46 23.09 -27.03
C MET A 400 8.59 24.39 -26.27
N PHE A 401 8.79 24.34 -24.96
CA PHE A 401 8.98 25.50 -24.08
C PHE A 401 10.44 25.93 -23.89
N GLY A 402 11.40 25.13 -24.38
CA GLY A 402 12.83 25.41 -24.27
C GLY A 402 13.41 25.34 -22.85
N SER A 403 12.77 24.62 -21.94
CA SER A 403 13.22 24.49 -20.56
C SER A 403 14.01 23.19 -20.34
N TYR A 404 15.19 23.30 -19.72
CA TYR A 404 16.12 22.21 -19.43
C TYR A 404 16.70 22.41 -18.02
N PHE A 405 16.14 21.74 -17.02
CA PHE A 405 16.47 21.93 -15.60
C PHE A 405 16.31 23.39 -15.14
N GLY A 406 15.26 24.08 -15.64
CA GLY A 406 14.99 25.46 -15.30
C GLY A 406 15.87 26.49 -16.01
N GLU A 407 16.68 26.11 -17.00
CA GLU A 407 17.50 26.98 -17.85
C GLU A 407 17.07 26.84 -19.31
N SER A 408 17.22 27.93 -20.07
CA SER A 408 16.95 27.97 -21.51
C SER A 408 18.24 27.67 -22.29
N LEU A 409 18.61 26.37 -22.40
CA LEU A 409 19.81 25.96 -23.15
C LEU A 409 19.63 26.09 -24.67
N PHE A 410 18.42 25.89 -25.17
CA PHE A 410 18.05 26.01 -26.57
C PHE A 410 16.85 26.92 -26.72
N PRO A 411 16.74 27.62 -27.89
CA PRO A 411 15.59 28.48 -28.13
C PRO A 411 14.28 27.68 -28.08
N ALA A 412 13.26 28.21 -27.41
CA ALA A 412 11.95 27.62 -27.35
C ALA A 412 11.33 27.52 -28.76
N VAL A 413 10.66 26.41 -29.07
CA VAL A 413 10.01 26.20 -30.37
C VAL A 413 8.71 27.01 -30.45
N ILE A 414 7.93 27.06 -29.37
CA ILE A 414 6.67 27.81 -29.32
C ILE A 414 6.90 29.14 -28.61
N LEU A 415 7.22 29.10 -27.32
CA LEU A 415 7.54 30.26 -26.48
C LEU A 415 8.12 29.79 -25.13
N SER A 416 8.87 30.67 -24.47
CA SER A 416 9.36 30.48 -23.12
C SER A 416 8.28 30.92 -22.11
N PRO A 417 7.82 30.02 -21.21
CA PRO A 417 6.78 30.36 -20.22
C PRO A 417 7.17 31.44 -19.23
N LEU A 418 8.47 31.58 -18.95
CA LEU A 418 9.00 32.62 -18.05
C LEU A 418 9.04 34.01 -18.70
N ASP A 419 9.24 34.06 -20.03
CA ASP A 419 9.36 35.35 -20.75
C ASP A 419 8.00 35.91 -21.17
N ASP A 420 7.04 35.06 -21.54
CA ASP A 420 5.69 35.45 -21.96
C ASP A 420 4.59 34.65 -21.24
N ILE A 421 4.33 35.07 -20.01
CA ILE A 421 3.35 34.44 -19.11
C ILE A 421 1.93 34.53 -19.68
N MET A 422 1.59 35.67 -20.33
CA MET A 422 0.21 35.88 -20.79
C MET A 422 -0.14 35.00 -21.99
N THR A 423 0.77 34.86 -22.94
CA THR A 423 0.56 33.97 -24.08
C THR A 423 0.53 32.49 -23.62
N THR A 424 1.40 32.13 -22.68
CA THR A 424 1.39 30.78 -22.09
C THR A 424 0.07 30.47 -21.36
N LEU A 425 -0.46 31.44 -20.59
CA LEU A 425 -1.79 31.32 -19.97
C LEU A 425 -2.87 31.10 -21.04
N GLY A 426 -2.82 31.85 -22.12
CA GLY A 426 -3.75 31.70 -23.25
C GLY A 426 -3.71 30.28 -23.84
N ILE A 427 -2.52 29.70 -24.01
CA ILE A 427 -2.34 28.32 -24.50
C ILE A 427 -2.91 27.30 -23.47
N CYS A 428 -2.61 27.46 -22.19
CA CYS A 428 -3.12 26.57 -21.13
C CYS A 428 -4.66 26.60 -21.08
N LEU A 429 -5.26 27.78 -21.13
CA LEU A 429 -6.72 27.93 -21.18
C LEU A 429 -7.31 27.34 -22.47
N GLY A 430 -6.64 27.54 -23.61
CA GLY A 430 -7.05 26.97 -24.90
C GLY A 430 -7.07 25.45 -24.88
N ILE A 431 -6.04 24.82 -24.33
CA ILE A 431 -6.00 23.37 -24.14
C ILE A 431 -7.10 22.92 -23.16
N GLY A 432 -7.36 23.71 -22.10
CA GLY A 432 -8.47 23.47 -21.19
C GLY A 432 -9.82 23.46 -21.89
N VAL A 433 -10.07 24.42 -22.78
CA VAL A 433 -11.29 24.46 -23.60
C VAL A 433 -11.42 23.23 -24.48
N LEU A 434 -10.35 22.80 -25.14
CA LEU A 434 -10.36 21.58 -25.97
C LEU A 434 -10.63 20.33 -25.12
N HIS A 435 -10.06 20.25 -23.91
CA HIS A 435 -10.31 19.15 -22.99
C HIS A 435 -11.79 19.11 -22.55
N ILE A 436 -12.36 20.24 -22.12
CA ILE A 436 -13.79 20.34 -21.78
C ILE A 436 -14.67 19.99 -22.99
N PHE A 437 -14.33 20.47 -24.19
CA PHE A 437 -15.07 20.13 -25.40
C PHE A 437 -15.04 18.64 -25.70
N SER A 438 -13.92 17.96 -25.44
CA SER A 438 -13.86 16.51 -25.58
C SER A 438 -14.79 15.80 -24.59
N GLY A 439 -14.93 16.29 -23.36
CA GLY A 439 -15.89 15.78 -22.37
C GLY A 439 -17.35 15.98 -22.80
N ILE A 440 -17.67 17.19 -23.29
CA ILE A 440 -19.02 17.48 -23.81
C ILE A 440 -19.30 16.64 -25.07
N ALA A 441 -18.31 16.42 -25.95
CA ALA A 441 -18.46 15.56 -27.12
C ALA A 441 -18.71 14.10 -26.74
N MET A 442 -18.06 13.61 -25.67
CA MET A 442 -18.35 12.29 -25.11
C MET A 442 -19.80 12.19 -24.62
N LYS A 443 -20.29 13.19 -23.88
CA LYS A 443 -21.70 13.25 -23.47
C LYS A 443 -22.64 13.25 -24.66
N MET A 444 -22.34 14.05 -25.67
CA MET A 444 -23.13 14.11 -26.91
C MET A 444 -23.17 12.74 -27.60
N TYR A 445 -22.06 12.03 -27.65
CA TYR A 445 -22.00 10.67 -28.23
C TYR A 445 -22.86 9.68 -27.43
N ILE A 446 -22.83 9.75 -26.08
CA ILE A 446 -23.67 8.93 -25.19
C ILE A 446 -25.16 9.23 -25.47
N ASP A 447 -25.57 10.51 -25.46
CA ASP A 447 -26.95 10.91 -25.72
C ASP A 447 -27.48 10.43 -27.10
N PHE A 448 -26.61 10.46 -28.15
CA PHE A 448 -26.96 9.86 -29.46
C PHE A 448 -27.17 8.35 -29.39
N LYS A 449 -26.31 7.62 -28.69
CA LYS A 449 -26.41 6.16 -28.57
C LYS A 449 -27.62 5.72 -27.75
N GLU A 450 -28.01 6.52 -26.76
CA GLU A 450 -29.20 6.29 -25.93
C GLU A 450 -30.51 6.70 -26.64
N GLY A 451 -30.44 7.15 -27.87
CA GLY A 451 -31.63 7.52 -28.66
C GLY A 451 -32.20 8.90 -28.27
N ARG A 452 -31.41 9.78 -27.64
CA ARG A 452 -31.78 11.16 -27.27
C ARG A 452 -31.08 12.22 -28.11
N PRO A 453 -31.22 12.25 -29.45
CA PRO A 453 -30.46 13.13 -30.33
C PRO A 453 -30.75 14.61 -30.09
N TRP A 454 -31.97 14.96 -29.66
CA TRP A 454 -32.34 16.34 -29.38
C TRP A 454 -31.62 16.90 -28.14
N ASP A 455 -31.35 16.08 -27.13
CA ASP A 455 -30.59 16.48 -25.93
C ASP A 455 -29.13 16.71 -26.31
N ALA A 456 -28.54 15.84 -27.16
CA ALA A 456 -27.20 16.01 -27.69
C ALA A 456 -27.01 17.35 -28.44
N ILE A 457 -27.99 17.73 -29.27
CA ILE A 457 -27.90 18.94 -30.12
C ILE A 457 -28.22 20.20 -29.29
N LEU A 458 -29.34 20.19 -28.58
CA LEU A 458 -29.87 21.39 -27.94
C LEU A 458 -29.12 21.76 -26.65
N ASP A 459 -28.59 20.79 -25.93
CA ASP A 459 -27.87 21.05 -24.67
C ASP A 459 -26.35 21.05 -24.88
N GLN A 460 -25.82 19.98 -25.50
CA GLN A 460 -24.37 19.79 -25.58
C GLN A 460 -23.74 20.64 -26.70
N LEU A 461 -24.25 20.50 -27.95
CA LEU A 461 -23.70 21.25 -29.09
C LEU A 461 -23.85 22.76 -28.89
N THR A 462 -25.01 23.22 -28.38
CA THR A 462 -25.26 24.63 -28.14
C THR A 462 -24.28 25.22 -27.10
N SER A 463 -23.90 24.48 -26.10
CA SER A 463 -22.88 24.87 -25.11
C SER A 463 -21.48 25.04 -25.75
N ILE A 464 -21.08 24.13 -26.64
CA ILE A 464 -19.83 24.22 -27.42
C ILE A 464 -19.85 25.48 -28.29
N VAL A 465 -20.96 25.72 -29.01
CA VAL A 465 -21.11 26.88 -29.88
C VAL A 465 -21.09 28.20 -29.08
N LEU A 466 -21.70 28.24 -27.91
CA LEU A 466 -21.66 29.39 -27.01
C LEU A 466 -20.23 29.74 -26.59
N VAL A 467 -19.46 28.78 -26.08
CA VAL A 467 -18.08 29.01 -25.65
C VAL A 467 -17.20 29.42 -26.83
N THR A 468 -17.34 28.72 -27.98
CA THR A 468 -16.62 29.08 -29.21
C THR A 468 -16.95 30.51 -29.67
N GLY A 469 -18.24 30.90 -29.62
CA GLY A 469 -18.67 32.27 -29.93
C GLY A 469 -18.07 33.31 -29.01
N LEU A 470 -18.03 33.03 -27.68
CA LEU A 470 -17.40 33.91 -26.68
C LEU A 470 -15.89 34.04 -26.92
N LEU A 471 -15.19 32.96 -27.23
CA LEU A 471 -13.77 32.99 -27.55
C LEU A 471 -13.45 33.79 -28.81
N MET A 472 -14.31 33.70 -29.84
CA MET A 472 -14.16 34.49 -31.06
C MET A 472 -14.30 36.00 -30.83
N LEU A 473 -14.93 36.46 -29.74
CA LEU A 473 -15.03 37.88 -29.40
C LEU A 473 -13.66 38.53 -29.10
N PHE A 474 -12.69 37.72 -28.67
CA PHE A 474 -11.33 38.22 -28.40
C PHE A 474 -10.52 38.49 -29.69
N SER A 475 -10.94 37.95 -30.83
CA SER A 475 -10.28 38.16 -32.11
C SER A 475 -11.02 39.27 -32.91
N GLU A 476 -10.34 40.34 -33.26
CA GLU A 476 -10.94 41.44 -34.03
C GLU A 476 -11.54 40.97 -35.35
N LYS A 477 -10.88 40.01 -36.03
CA LYS A 477 -11.33 39.48 -37.32
C LYS A 477 -12.62 38.62 -37.21
N LEU A 478 -12.80 37.94 -36.09
CA LEU A 478 -13.91 37.01 -35.89
C LEU A 478 -15.01 37.55 -34.97
N LYS A 479 -14.84 38.77 -34.45
CA LYS A 479 -15.75 39.39 -33.47
C LYS A 479 -17.20 39.47 -33.93
N SER A 480 -17.46 39.75 -35.21
CA SER A 480 -18.82 39.85 -35.76
C SER A 480 -19.49 38.48 -35.80
N VAL A 481 -18.75 37.43 -36.20
CA VAL A 481 -19.25 36.04 -36.22
C VAL A 481 -19.47 35.55 -34.80
N GLY A 482 -18.53 35.82 -33.89
CA GLY A 482 -18.64 35.45 -32.48
C GLY A 482 -19.86 36.05 -31.79
N LYS A 483 -20.20 37.32 -32.06
CA LYS A 483 -21.43 37.97 -31.57
C LYS A 483 -22.70 37.21 -32.02
N ILE A 484 -22.78 36.92 -33.31
CA ILE A 484 -23.96 36.24 -33.88
C ILE A 484 -24.10 34.85 -33.26
N LEU A 485 -23.02 34.05 -33.20
CA LEU A 485 -23.03 32.73 -32.63
C LEU A 485 -23.43 32.75 -31.16
N SER A 486 -22.87 33.68 -30.37
CA SER A 486 -23.18 33.81 -28.94
C SER A 486 -24.67 34.18 -28.72
N ILE A 487 -25.19 35.12 -29.49
CA ILE A 487 -26.60 35.54 -29.38
C ILE A 487 -27.54 34.39 -29.73
N ILE A 488 -27.26 33.66 -30.81
CA ILE A 488 -28.06 32.50 -31.23
C ILE A 488 -28.01 31.44 -30.15
N SER A 489 -26.84 31.07 -29.63
CA SER A 489 -26.69 30.04 -28.60
C SER A 489 -27.42 30.42 -27.31
N VAL A 490 -27.31 31.66 -26.85
CA VAL A 490 -28.04 32.17 -25.68
C VAL A 490 -29.56 32.07 -25.91
N ALA A 491 -30.06 32.48 -27.08
CA ALA A 491 -31.48 32.37 -27.41
C ALA A 491 -31.95 30.90 -27.41
N VAL A 492 -31.17 29.98 -27.98
CA VAL A 492 -31.49 28.56 -28.01
C VAL A 492 -31.51 27.98 -26.58
N ILE A 493 -30.51 28.28 -25.74
CA ILE A 493 -30.45 27.79 -24.34
C ILE A 493 -31.66 28.31 -23.54
N ILE A 494 -32.03 29.57 -23.66
CA ILE A 494 -33.19 30.14 -22.94
C ILE A 494 -34.51 29.47 -23.38
N LEU A 495 -34.65 29.21 -24.69
CA LEU A 495 -35.87 28.61 -25.22
C LEU A 495 -35.98 27.11 -24.93
N THR A 496 -34.86 26.38 -24.93
CA THR A 496 -34.85 24.93 -24.82
C THR A 496 -34.53 24.42 -23.39
N GLY A 497 -33.75 25.17 -22.61
CA GLY A 497 -33.31 24.75 -21.27
C GLY A 497 -34.43 24.60 -20.23
N GLY A 498 -35.62 25.18 -20.50
CA GLY A 498 -36.81 25.03 -19.66
C GLY A 498 -37.84 24.00 -20.18
N ARG A 499 -37.53 23.18 -21.21
CA ARG A 499 -38.47 22.29 -21.90
C ARG A 499 -39.16 21.26 -21.01
N THR A 500 -38.53 20.86 -19.91
CA THR A 500 -39.09 19.91 -18.94
C THR A 500 -40.07 20.54 -17.93
N LYS A 501 -40.12 21.87 -17.85
CA LYS A 501 -40.97 22.62 -16.90
C LYS A 501 -42.23 23.12 -17.57
N LYS A 502 -43.33 23.33 -16.78
CA LYS A 502 -44.62 23.82 -17.28
C LYS A 502 -44.79 25.33 -17.02
N GLY A 503 -45.47 26.05 -17.94
CA GLY A 503 -45.85 27.46 -17.80
C GLY A 503 -44.66 28.43 -17.79
N ILE A 504 -44.72 29.45 -16.90
CA ILE A 504 -43.65 30.46 -16.74
C ILE A 504 -42.34 29.84 -16.31
N GLY A 505 -42.36 28.66 -15.69
CA GLY A 505 -41.18 27.87 -15.35
C GLY A 505 -40.27 27.50 -16.54
N LYS A 506 -40.78 27.54 -17.77
CA LYS A 506 -39.97 27.33 -18.97
C LYS A 506 -38.93 28.42 -19.15
N PHE A 507 -39.35 29.68 -19.00
CA PHE A 507 -38.42 30.84 -19.17
C PHE A 507 -37.44 30.96 -18.03
N THR A 508 -37.90 30.86 -16.78
CA THR A 508 -37.03 30.93 -15.60
C THR A 508 -36.06 29.76 -15.56
N GLY A 509 -36.50 28.56 -16.02
CA GLY A 509 -35.65 27.40 -16.18
C GLY A 509 -34.54 27.62 -17.19
N GLY A 510 -34.84 28.20 -18.37
CA GLY A 510 -33.84 28.53 -19.40
C GLY A 510 -32.77 29.51 -18.92
N PHE A 511 -33.17 30.55 -18.18
CA PHE A 511 -32.21 31.50 -17.59
C PHE A 511 -31.31 30.81 -16.53
N LEU A 512 -31.86 29.94 -15.71
CA LEU A 512 -31.08 29.19 -14.72
C LEU A 512 -30.07 28.23 -15.41
N VAL A 513 -30.48 27.56 -16.48
CA VAL A 513 -29.58 26.71 -17.28
C VAL A 513 -28.47 27.55 -17.89
N LEU A 514 -28.78 28.70 -18.49
CA LEU A 514 -27.77 29.62 -19.04
C LEU A 514 -26.77 30.09 -17.98
N TYR A 515 -27.24 30.46 -16.80
CA TYR A 515 -26.39 30.83 -15.67
C TYR A 515 -25.46 29.67 -15.27
N ASN A 516 -26.00 28.47 -15.12
CA ASN A 516 -25.22 27.30 -14.74
C ASN A 516 -24.18 26.92 -15.80
N VAL A 517 -24.52 27.03 -17.09
CA VAL A 517 -23.61 26.75 -18.20
C VAL A 517 -22.46 27.80 -18.19
N LEU A 518 -22.77 29.07 -18.08
CA LEU A 518 -21.73 30.12 -18.07
C LEU A 518 -20.86 30.07 -16.82
N ALA A 519 -21.46 29.94 -15.65
CA ALA A 519 -20.72 29.89 -14.40
C ALA A 519 -19.88 28.58 -14.28
N GLY A 520 -20.48 27.45 -14.66
CA GLY A 520 -19.78 26.14 -14.64
C GLY A 520 -18.63 26.10 -15.63
N LEU A 521 -18.87 26.35 -16.92
CA LEU A 521 -17.83 26.32 -17.94
C LEU A 521 -16.76 27.40 -17.72
N GLY A 522 -17.16 28.59 -17.23
CA GLY A 522 -16.20 29.67 -16.88
C GLY A 522 -15.28 29.25 -15.74
N GLY A 523 -15.83 28.63 -14.68
CA GLY A 523 -15.06 28.10 -13.57
C GLY A 523 -14.13 26.97 -13.98
N ASP A 524 -14.62 26.05 -14.82
CA ASP A 524 -13.84 24.92 -15.34
C ASP A 524 -12.66 25.43 -16.19
N ILE A 525 -12.89 26.38 -17.12
CA ILE A 525 -11.81 26.97 -17.96
C ILE A 525 -10.75 27.62 -17.07
N LEU A 526 -11.15 28.40 -16.07
CA LEU A 526 -10.20 29.04 -15.16
C LEU A 526 -9.37 28.04 -14.34
N SER A 527 -9.90 26.84 -14.08
CA SER A 527 -9.15 25.77 -13.39
C SER A 527 -7.89 25.35 -14.15
N TYR A 528 -7.83 25.53 -15.48
CA TYR A 528 -6.63 25.21 -16.28
C TYR A 528 -5.48 26.23 -16.13
N ALA A 529 -5.71 27.37 -15.49
CA ALA A 529 -4.62 28.26 -15.08
C ALA A 529 -3.61 27.55 -14.13
N ARG A 530 -4.02 26.48 -13.49
CA ARG A 530 -3.18 25.61 -12.66
C ARG A 530 -2.04 24.96 -13.45
N ILE A 531 -2.25 24.66 -14.74
CA ILE A 531 -1.19 24.09 -15.60
C ILE A 531 -0.03 25.08 -15.65
N LEU A 532 -0.34 26.36 -15.92
CA LEU A 532 0.67 27.45 -15.93
C LEU A 532 1.32 27.59 -14.55
N ALA A 533 0.52 27.63 -13.48
CA ALA A 533 1.04 27.85 -12.13
C ALA A 533 2.05 26.77 -11.71
N LEU A 534 1.77 25.50 -12.03
CA LEU A 534 2.67 24.39 -11.71
C LEU A 534 3.93 24.41 -12.57
N MET A 535 3.78 24.67 -13.87
CA MET A 535 4.91 24.78 -14.80
C MET A 535 5.87 25.89 -14.37
N LEU A 536 5.35 27.08 -14.05
CA LEU A 536 6.17 28.19 -13.56
C LEU A 536 6.81 27.88 -12.21
N SER A 537 6.06 27.32 -11.27
CA SER A 537 6.59 26.94 -9.95
C SER A 537 7.77 25.98 -10.08
N GLY A 538 7.63 24.93 -10.89
CA GLY A 538 8.70 23.96 -11.14
C GLY A 538 9.95 24.57 -11.76
N GLY A 539 9.76 25.45 -12.77
CA GLY A 539 10.86 26.15 -13.44
C GLY A 539 11.58 27.13 -12.52
N ILE A 540 10.83 27.91 -11.72
CA ILE A 540 11.41 28.88 -10.76
C ILE A 540 12.22 28.13 -9.67
N VAL A 541 11.70 27.04 -9.11
CA VAL A 541 12.43 26.25 -8.10
C VAL A 541 13.72 25.69 -8.72
N ALA A 542 13.66 25.17 -9.95
CA ALA A 542 14.85 24.68 -10.65
C ALA A 542 15.91 25.79 -10.83
N MET A 543 15.47 26.98 -11.29
CA MET A 543 16.35 28.15 -11.44
C MET A 543 17.01 28.56 -10.11
N VAL A 544 16.25 28.58 -9.00
CA VAL A 544 16.80 28.88 -7.67
C VAL A 544 17.84 27.84 -7.25
N MET A 545 17.61 26.55 -7.51
CA MET A 545 18.60 25.51 -7.20
C MET A 545 19.88 25.67 -8.03
N ASN A 546 19.78 26.06 -9.30
CA ASN A 546 20.94 26.38 -10.13
C ASN A 546 21.73 27.57 -9.57
N ILE A 547 21.05 28.65 -9.17
CA ILE A 547 21.69 29.82 -8.56
C ILE A 547 22.42 29.42 -7.26
N LEU A 548 21.76 28.68 -6.37
CA LEU A 548 22.35 28.22 -5.10
C LEU A 548 23.59 27.34 -5.32
N ALA A 549 23.51 26.41 -6.26
CA ALA A 549 24.64 25.58 -6.63
C ALA A 549 25.79 26.43 -7.20
N GLY A 550 25.47 27.38 -8.08
CA GLY A 550 26.45 28.30 -8.68
C GLY A 550 27.15 29.20 -7.68
N MET A 551 26.45 29.68 -6.62
CA MET A 551 27.04 30.48 -5.56
C MET A 551 28.13 29.72 -4.75
N VAL A 552 28.00 28.43 -4.61
CA VAL A 552 28.93 27.59 -3.85
C VAL A 552 30.03 27.00 -4.75
N MET A 553 29.81 26.95 -6.06
CA MET A 553 30.83 26.47 -6.99
C MET A 553 32.11 27.31 -6.94
N PRO A 554 33.29 26.69 -7.14
CA PRO A 554 34.57 27.35 -6.96
C PRO A 554 34.78 28.48 -8.00
N ASN A 555 35.28 29.60 -7.54
CA ASN A 555 35.71 30.73 -8.40
C ASN A 555 37.22 30.61 -8.75
N ALA A 556 37.66 31.33 -9.77
CA ALA A 556 39.03 31.33 -10.24
C ALA A 556 40.10 31.66 -9.16
N ASN A 557 39.70 32.33 -8.08
CA ASN A 557 40.57 32.72 -6.98
C ASN A 557 40.55 31.74 -5.78
N SER A 558 39.83 30.64 -5.85
CA SER A 558 39.77 29.63 -4.79
C SER A 558 41.08 28.83 -4.77
N GLY A 559 41.76 28.77 -3.62
CA GLY A 559 42.91 27.86 -3.46
C GLY A 559 42.46 26.40 -3.69
N VAL A 560 43.44 25.49 -3.96
CA VAL A 560 43.14 24.08 -4.33
C VAL A 560 42.16 23.41 -3.39
N PHE A 561 42.26 23.62 -2.08
CA PHE A 561 41.37 23.04 -1.07
C PHE A 561 39.95 23.65 -1.13
N GLY A 562 39.87 24.97 -1.29
CA GLY A 562 38.58 25.66 -1.48
C GLY A 562 37.91 25.29 -2.79
N TRP A 563 38.69 25.01 -3.85
CA TRP A 563 38.17 24.55 -5.14
C TRP A 563 37.52 23.18 -5.03
N ILE A 564 38.17 22.18 -4.36
CA ILE A 564 37.62 20.84 -4.18
C ILE A 564 36.34 20.87 -3.35
N ILE A 565 36.35 21.58 -2.23
CA ILE A 565 35.16 21.68 -1.33
C ILE A 565 34.01 22.36 -2.06
N GLY A 566 34.27 23.47 -2.75
CA GLY A 566 33.25 24.24 -3.51
C GLY A 566 32.65 23.40 -4.62
N LEU A 567 33.46 22.62 -5.36
CA LEU A 567 32.97 21.73 -6.43
C LEU A 567 32.07 20.62 -5.85
N ILE A 568 32.54 19.92 -4.81
CA ILE A 568 31.77 18.82 -4.20
C ILE A 568 30.45 19.35 -3.62
N SER A 569 30.50 20.48 -2.89
CA SER A 569 29.31 21.08 -2.28
C SER A 569 28.33 21.61 -3.32
N GLY A 570 28.81 22.26 -4.40
CA GLY A 570 27.98 22.75 -5.49
C GLY A 570 27.28 21.61 -6.25
N ILE A 571 28.01 20.54 -6.58
CA ILE A 571 27.43 19.33 -7.21
C ILE A 571 26.39 18.69 -6.27
N LEU A 572 26.68 18.60 -4.98
CA LEU A 572 25.75 18.02 -4.02
C LEU A 572 24.44 18.82 -3.93
N ILE A 573 24.54 20.14 -3.83
CA ILE A 573 23.37 21.04 -3.85
C ILE A 573 22.57 20.89 -5.14
N TYR A 574 23.25 20.84 -6.29
CA TYR A 574 22.62 20.64 -7.59
C TYR A 574 21.84 19.33 -7.63
N ILE A 575 22.46 18.19 -7.29
CA ILE A 575 21.83 16.87 -7.34
C ILE A 575 20.64 16.81 -6.37
N ILE A 576 20.85 17.19 -5.10
CA ILE A 576 19.79 17.14 -4.09
C ILE A 576 18.65 18.06 -4.47
N GLY A 577 18.95 19.29 -4.92
CA GLY A 577 17.95 20.29 -5.30
C GLY A 577 17.10 19.84 -6.47
N HIS A 578 17.71 19.30 -7.55
CA HIS A 578 16.96 18.82 -8.70
C HIS A 578 16.19 17.54 -8.46
N VAL A 579 16.72 16.60 -7.67
CA VAL A 579 15.97 15.39 -7.26
C VAL A 579 14.77 15.78 -6.41
N PHE A 580 14.94 16.68 -5.45
CA PHE A 580 13.85 17.17 -4.61
C PHE A 580 12.77 17.89 -5.45
N ASN A 581 13.18 18.78 -6.35
CA ASN A 581 12.27 19.48 -7.25
C ASN A 581 11.52 18.51 -8.18
N LEU A 582 12.22 17.49 -8.71
CA LEU A 582 11.57 16.46 -9.53
C LEU A 582 10.46 15.75 -8.76
N VAL A 583 10.76 15.29 -7.51
CA VAL A 583 9.77 14.56 -6.69
C VAL A 583 8.55 15.42 -6.38
N LEU A 584 8.76 16.70 -6.00
CA LEU A 584 7.66 17.62 -5.72
C LEU A 584 6.81 17.93 -6.96
N ASN A 585 7.45 18.21 -8.10
CA ASN A 585 6.74 18.50 -9.33
C ASN A 585 6.00 17.27 -9.87
N LEU A 586 6.61 16.07 -9.81
CA LEU A 586 5.98 14.81 -10.19
C LEU A 586 4.70 14.56 -9.39
N LEU A 587 4.78 14.71 -8.05
CA LEU A 587 3.63 14.54 -7.17
C LEU A 587 2.54 15.59 -7.45
N SER A 588 2.95 16.84 -7.60
CA SER A 588 2.03 17.96 -7.89
C SER A 588 1.33 17.78 -9.25
N ALA A 589 2.09 17.43 -10.29
CA ALA A 589 1.52 17.17 -11.62
C ALA A 589 0.53 16.00 -11.57
N TYR A 590 0.90 14.89 -10.91
CA TYR A 590 0.02 13.73 -10.74
C TYR A 590 -1.31 14.06 -10.06
N VAL A 591 -1.27 14.77 -8.93
CA VAL A 591 -2.48 15.13 -8.15
C VAL A 591 -3.36 16.13 -8.90
N HIS A 592 -2.75 17.15 -9.47
CA HIS A 592 -3.51 18.23 -10.10
C HIS A 592 -4.04 17.86 -11.48
N ASP A 593 -3.33 17.04 -12.25
CA ASP A 593 -3.86 16.49 -13.50
C ASP A 593 -5.02 15.52 -13.21
N SER A 594 -4.86 14.59 -12.27
CA SER A 594 -5.96 13.70 -11.85
C SER A 594 -7.21 14.50 -11.46
N ARG A 595 -7.05 15.63 -10.76
CA ARG A 595 -8.16 16.51 -10.42
C ARG A 595 -8.85 17.11 -11.65
N LEU A 596 -8.07 17.58 -12.64
CA LEU A 596 -8.65 18.11 -13.89
C LEU A 596 -9.43 17.03 -14.65
N GLN A 597 -8.94 15.77 -14.63
CA GLN A 597 -9.67 14.66 -15.23
C GLN A 597 -10.97 14.37 -14.47
N TYR A 598 -10.95 14.35 -13.13
CA TYR A 598 -12.09 13.95 -12.33
C TYR A 598 -13.22 15.00 -12.28
N LEU A 599 -12.88 16.27 -12.11
CA LEU A 599 -13.88 17.31 -11.90
C LEU A 599 -14.30 17.97 -13.22
N GLU A 600 -13.33 18.38 -14.04
CA GLU A 600 -13.60 19.18 -15.23
C GLU A 600 -13.95 18.31 -16.45
N PHE A 601 -13.40 17.09 -16.57
CA PHE A 601 -13.67 16.19 -17.69
C PHE A 601 -14.75 15.16 -17.37
N PHE A 602 -14.55 14.29 -16.36
CA PHE A 602 -15.53 13.27 -15.99
C PHE A 602 -16.85 13.88 -15.51
N GLY A 603 -16.81 15.01 -14.81
CA GLY A 603 -18.01 15.73 -14.38
C GLY A 603 -18.97 16.12 -15.51
N LYS A 604 -18.57 16.01 -16.80
CA LYS A 604 -19.44 16.28 -17.95
C LYS A 604 -20.29 15.09 -18.37
N PHE A 605 -19.81 13.86 -18.20
CA PHE A 605 -20.48 12.70 -18.78
C PHE A 605 -20.39 11.41 -17.97
N TYR A 606 -19.49 11.32 -16.99
CA TYR A 606 -19.13 10.09 -16.33
C TYR A 606 -19.70 10.00 -14.92
N GLU A 607 -20.46 8.95 -14.63
CA GLU A 607 -21.04 8.71 -13.31
C GLU A 607 -20.27 7.62 -12.53
N GLY A 608 -19.77 6.60 -13.23
CA GLY A 608 -19.10 5.46 -12.63
C GLY A 608 -20.03 4.56 -11.81
N GLY A 609 -19.49 3.88 -10.80
CA GLY A 609 -20.27 3.03 -9.89
C GLY A 609 -20.15 1.53 -10.18
N GLY A 610 -19.30 1.14 -11.13
CA GLY A 610 -18.98 -0.25 -11.41
C GLY A 610 -18.03 -0.85 -10.36
N TYR A 611 -17.99 -2.18 -10.28
CA TYR A 611 -17.03 -2.93 -9.44
C TYR A 611 -16.23 -3.92 -10.30
N ALA A 612 -15.05 -4.30 -9.80
CA ALA A 612 -14.11 -5.11 -10.55
C ALA A 612 -14.63 -6.52 -10.82
N PHE A 613 -14.49 -7.00 -12.05
CA PHE A 613 -14.54 -8.42 -12.34
C PHE A 613 -13.34 -9.12 -11.73
N LYS A 614 -13.58 -9.95 -10.72
CA LYS A 614 -12.55 -10.74 -10.01
C LYS A 614 -12.92 -12.21 -10.12
N PRO A 615 -12.48 -12.91 -11.17
CA PRO A 615 -12.79 -14.32 -11.34
C PRO A 615 -12.19 -15.15 -10.22
N LEU A 616 -12.78 -16.33 -9.95
CA LEU A 616 -12.21 -17.31 -9.06
C LEU A 616 -10.88 -17.79 -9.64
N SER A 617 -9.78 -17.36 -9.06
CA SER A 617 -8.42 -17.68 -9.50
C SER A 617 -7.53 -18.07 -8.30
N PRO A 618 -6.39 -18.72 -8.53
CA PRO A 618 -5.43 -19.01 -7.48
C PRO A 618 -5.00 -17.74 -6.73
N ASP A 619 -4.95 -17.79 -5.40
CA ASP A 619 -4.45 -16.69 -4.57
C ASP A 619 -2.98 -16.94 -4.23
N THR A 620 -2.07 -16.34 -5.00
CA THR A 620 -0.63 -16.56 -4.89
C THR A 620 0.13 -15.27 -4.63
N LYS A 621 0.98 -15.28 -3.61
CA LYS A 621 1.83 -14.15 -3.23
C LYS A 621 3.26 -14.31 -3.75
N TYR A 622 3.81 -15.49 -3.70
CA TYR A 622 5.24 -15.76 -3.95
C TYR A 622 5.48 -16.36 -5.34
N VAL A 623 4.56 -17.17 -5.86
CA VAL A 623 4.67 -17.77 -7.20
C VAL A 623 3.64 -17.15 -8.16
N ALA A 624 3.82 -17.38 -9.46
CA ALA A 624 2.83 -17.06 -10.50
C ALA A 624 2.34 -18.37 -11.11
N VAL A 625 1.01 -18.54 -11.16
CA VAL A 625 0.44 -19.72 -11.84
C VAL A 625 0.41 -19.45 -13.34
N GLU A 626 0.96 -20.38 -14.14
CA GLU A 626 0.88 -20.28 -15.60
C GLU A 626 -0.57 -20.49 -16.06
N GLU A 627 -1.11 -19.49 -16.76
CA GLU A 627 -2.29 -19.70 -17.61
C GLU A 627 -1.82 -20.53 -18.80
N LYS A 628 -2.15 -21.81 -18.85
CA LYS A 628 -1.99 -22.59 -20.10
C LYS A 628 -2.89 -21.95 -21.17
N LYS A 629 -2.31 -21.14 -22.04
CA LYS A 629 -2.92 -20.89 -23.35
C LYS A 629 -2.95 -22.25 -24.04
N GLU A 630 -4.12 -22.87 -24.07
CA GLU A 630 -4.30 -24.01 -24.96
C GLU A 630 -3.93 -23.53 -26.37
N ALA A 631 -2.86 -24.12 -26.91
CA ALA A 631 -2.48 -23.87 -28.30
C ALA A 631 -3.72 -24.19 -29.18
N GLU A 632 -4.10 -23.20 -29.95
CA GLU A 632 -5.05 -23.38 -31.06
C GLU A 632 -4.57 -24.57 -31.89
N GLN A 633 -5.26 -25.69 -31.79
CA GLN A 633 -5.19 -26.78 -32.75
C GLN A 633 -6.45 -26.81 -33.56
#